data_f8aedb3ae29b55211842ad58edeabb05
#
_entry.id   f8aedb3ae29b55211842ad58edeabb05
#
_cell.length_a   1.000
_cell.length_b   1.000
_cell.length_c   1.000
_cell.angle_alpha   90.00
_cell.angle_beta   90.00
_cell.angle_gamma   90.00
#
_symmetry.space_group_name_H-M   'P 1'
#
loop_
_entity.id
_entity.type
_entity.pdbx_description
1 polymer ?
#
loop_
_entity_poly.entity_id
_entity_poly.type
_entity_poly.pdbx_seq_one_letter_code
_entity_poly.pdbx_strand_id
1 'polypeptide(L)'
;MPSSQIERKLAAIMFTDIAGYTAQMSKDEAVAISLLNKEESVLKPLIAKYNGTYVKSTGDGSLSHFNSAVDATLCAKKFQESIYDDKNLNVRIGVHLGETIFDRGDVFGESVNGASRIENMAVAGGVFVSKEVYDQLRNKKEFDGISLGMQQLKGFGRMIEVFGLRGDKLNEPNPQDYQENKIHVHSDDEVPSIAIMPLKNKGDDVDVFYSYGISSDLISDCSGAGLIRVEKLEHIEEIDNYDSLSAKELASKLLVRYIATGELWKINDVFQLSIELYDSKESKVIWSDRWKEKWDNLTTIKSNLSDGILKVLDTNSNIGKKVDTTNTEAYEYYLKGKYKFEKRQSKEDFEIAQGLILKAIELDNNLINAKLLLAFSYFLNKDYDKAMDKYSDNLKQAMNLGDKHGVAGSFAGFGLYSLNIGEYKQALDYYNNALKISIEIGDNYWKGISLGSMGLIYQNIGEYDQSLTYINHSLDTFKKENNRRMICSLLNMRGFHYWKKGDYINALDYLQQSLTMAEENDDEIDLTINPLNNIGLVYVEQHDYKKSLEYLNKTEILQKQLYGRVCFEAAIYISLSKKNLGMDYDINLIKKLIKEEKYIEDFQNHVLYQLLEEVSYLETAYNQIQETANNLEPDIAAKFLSYPTPKAIVEEWEKVK
;
A
#
# COMPACT_ATOMS: atom_id res chain seq x y z
N MET A 1 15.41 -8.32 33.57
CA MET A 1 14.05 -7.83 33.27
C MET A 1 13.24 -9.01 32.75
N PRO A 2 11.99 -9.24 33.12
CA PRO A 2 11.25 -10.39 32.60
C PRO A 2 11.08 -10.22 31.09
N SER A 3 11.44 -11.27 30.35
CA SER A 3 11.18 -11.40 28.91
C SER A 3 9.72 -11.11 28.65
N SER A 4 9.40 -10.21 27.72
CA SER A 4 8.05 -10.03 27.18
C SER A 4 7.65 -11.37 26.54
N GLN A 5 6.90 -12.19 27.28
CA GLN A 5 6.32 -13.39 26.72
C GLN A 5 5.19 -12.97 25.78
N ILE A 6 5.32 -13.29 24.49
CA ILE A 6 4.18 -13.31 23.58
C ILE A 6 3.18 -14.30 24.16
N GLU A 7 2.04 -13.80 24.62
CA GLU A 7 0.98 -14.62 25.20
C GLU A 7 -0.08 -14.88 24.14
N ARG A 8 -0.40 -16.17 23.91
CA ARG A 8 -1.56 -16.57 23.09
C ARG A 8 -2.65 -17.04 24.01
N LYS A 9 -3.82 -16.44 23.94
CA LYS A 9 -5.00 -16.84 24.70
C LYS A 9 -6.28 -16.55 23.95
N LEU A 10 -7.33 -17.26 24.31
CA LEU A 10 -8.69 -16.99 23.83
C LEU A 10 -9.16 -15.67 24.41
N ALA A 11 -9.58 -14.74 23.55
CA ALA A 11 -10.11 -13.44 23.96
C ALA A 11 -11.29 -13.02 23.07
N ALA A 12 -12.21 -12.27 23.63
CA ALA A 12 -13.22 -11.57 22.87
C ALA A 12 -12.67 -10.19 22.47
N ILE A 13 -12.62 -9.95 21.19
CA ILE A 13 -12.17 -8.70 20.59
C ILE A 13 -13.38 -7.89 20.20
N MET A 14 -13.41 -6.61 20.57
CA MET A 14 -14.47 -5.67 20.23
C MET A 14 -13.87 -4.50 19.45
N PHE A 15 -14.41 -4.25 18.26
CA PHE A 15 -14.19 -3.04 17.48
C PHE A 15 -15.41 -2.15 17.54
N THR A 16 -15.17 -0.85 17.55
CA THR A 16 -16.17 0.19 17.35
C THR A 16 -15.75 1.08 16.19
N ASP A 17 -16.71 1.67 15.48
CA ASP A 17 -16.49 2.61 14.39
C ASP A 17 -17.62 3.65 14.37
N ILE A 18 -17.28 4.94 14.27
CA ILE A 18 -18.25 6.03 14.17
C ILE A 18 -18.70 6.15 12.72
N ALA A 19 -19.94 5.75 12.45
CA ALA A 19 -20.52 5.85 11.12
C ALA A 19 -20.51 7.30 10.62
N GLY A 20 -19.90 7.51 9.43
CA GLY A 20 -19.82 8.83 8.84
C GLY A 20 -18.64 9.69 9.31
N TYR A 21 -17.73 9.15 10.10
CA TYR A 21 -16.61 9.91 10.65
C TYR A 21 -15.74 10.56 9.58
N THR A 22 -15.37 9.84 8.52
CA THR A 22 -14.53 10.36 7.44
C THR A 22 -15.18 11.53 6.69
N ALA A 23 -16.49 11.45 6.43
CA ALA A 23 -17.23 12.55 5.81
C ALA A 23 -17.35 13.76 6.75
N GLN A 24 -17.52 13.52 8.05
CA GLN A 24 -17.54 14.59 9.04
C GLN A 24 -16.16 15.25 9.19
N MET A 25 -15.08 14.46 9.15
CA MET A 25 -13.70 14.94 9.17
C MET A 25 -13.41 15.87 7.98
N SER A 26 -13.94 15.52 6.81
CA SER A 26 -13.80 16.34 5.60
C SER A 26 -14.62 17.64 5.63
N LYS A 27 -15.70 17.70 6.41
CA LYS A 27 -16.55 18.88 6.54
C LYS A 27 -16.10 19.80 7.68
N ASP A 28 -15.78 19.21 8.84
CA ASP A 28 -15.40 19.94 10.04
C ASP A 28 -14.58 19.01 10.96
N GLU A 29 -13.27 19.17 10.91
CA GLU A 29 -12.30 18.38 11.67
C GLU A 29 -12.53 18.52 13.20
N ALA A 30 -12.88 19.71 13.68
CA ALA A 30 -13.08 19.94 15.11
C ALA A 30 -14.31 19.18 15.63
N VAL A 31 -15.38 19.10 14.82
CA VAL A 31 -16.58 18.32 15.14
C VAL A 31 -16.26 16.83 15.12
N ALA A 32 -15.54 16.33 14.12
CA ALA A 32 -15.15 14.91 14.03
C ALA A 32 -14.31 14.48 15.24
N ILE A 33 -13.28 15.26 15.61
CA ILE A 33 -12.45 15.02 16.80
C ILE A 33 -13.30 15.05 18.08
N SER A 34 -14.29 15.96 18.16
CA SER A 34 -15.23 16.02 19.29
C SER A 34 -16.06 14.75 19.42
N LEU A 35 -16.50 14.14 18.30
CA LEU A 35 -17.25 12.88 18.30
C LEU A 35 -16.39 11.72 18.80
N LEU A 36 -15.14 11.61 18.36
CA LEU A 36 -14.20 10.59 18.82
C LEU A 36 -13.91 10.72 20.32
N ASN A 37 -13.64 11.93 20.80
CA ASN A 37 -13.43 12.20 22.23
C ASN A 37 -14.68 11.84 23.05
N LYS A 38 -15.87 12.09 22.52
CA LYS A 38 -17.13 11.73 23.17
C LYS A 38 -17.32 10.22 23.21
N GLU A 39 -17.10 9.52 22.11
CA GLU A 39 -17.12 8.07 22.05
C GLU A 39 -16.20 7.48 23.14
N GLU A 40 -14.92 7.88 23.15
CA GLU A 40 -13.94 7.39 24.13
C GLU A 40 -14.35 7.70 25.59
N SER A 41 -14.89 8.89 25.84
CA SER A 41 -15.29 9.30 27.19
C SER A 41 -16.42 8.44 27.78
N VAL A 42 -17.30 7.92 26.94
CA VAL A 42 -18.39 7.00 27.33
C VAL A 42 -17.92 5.55 27.36
N LEU A 43 -17.11 5.15 26.35
CA LEU A 43 -16.74 3.76 26.16
C LEU A 43 -15.66 3.27 27.15
N LYS A 44 -14.59 4.05 27.38
CA LYS A 44 -13.49 3.65 28.28
C LYS A 44 -13.95 3.26 29.70
N PRO A 45 -14.84 4.03 30.38
CA PRO A 45 -15.38 3.64 31.69
C PRO A 45 -16.21 2.34 31.63
N LEU A 46 -16.93 2.10 30.53
CA LEU A 46 -17.71 0.88 30.35
C LEU A 46 -16.81 -0.34 30.13
N ILE A 47 -15.77 -0.21 29.31
CA ILE A 47 -14.75 -1.27 29.12
C ILE A 47 -14.19 -1.69 30.49
N ALA A 48 -13.74 -0.74 31.29
CA ALA A 48 -13.21 -1.02 32.63
C ALA A 48 -14.26 -1.66 33.55
N LYS A 49 -15.52 -1.20 33.50
CA LYS A 49 -16.63 -1.76 34.30
C LYS A 49 -16.94 -3.22 33.97
N TYR A 50 -16.77 -3.60 32.69
CA TYR A 50 -17.00 -4.97 32.22
C TYR A 50 -15.70 -5.78 32.06
N ASN A 51 -14.68 -5.50 32.87
CA ASN A 51 -13.41 -6.23 32.96
C ASN A 51 -12.66 -6.33 31.62
N GLY A 52 -12.85 -5.36 30.71
CA GLY A 52 -12.13 -5.24 29.47
C GLY A 52 -10.89 -4.36 29.56
N THR A 53 -10.09 -4.39 28.53
CA THR A 53 -8.92 -3.52 28.33
C THR A 53 -9.09 -2.74 27.04
N TYR A 54 -9.04 -1.41 27.12
CA TYR A 54 -8.91 -0.54 25.96
C TYR A 54 -7.52 -0.64 25.39
N VAL A 55 -7.38 -1.02 24.13
CA VAL A 55 -6.08 -1.21 23.46
C VAL A 55 -5.63 0.09 22.80
N LYS A 56 -6.41 0.60 21.85
CA LYS A 56 -6.07 1.82 21.11
C LYS A 56 -7.26 2.39 20.35
N SER A 57 -7.15 3.67 19.95
CA SER A 57 -7.98 4.26 18.91
C SER A 57 -7.57 3.74 17.54
N THR A 58 -8.54 3.54 16.64
CA THR A 58 -8.36 3.07 15.26
C THR A 58 -8.48 4.21 14.22
N GLY A 59 -8.64 5.45 14.70
CA GLY A 59 -8.78 6.64 13.88
C GLY A 59 -10.22 7.14 13.83
N ASP A 60 -11.18 6.28 13.55
CA ASP A 60 -12.62 6.52 13.48
C ASP A 60 -13.40 5.75 14.55
N GLY A 61 -12.71 5.00 15.40
CA GLY A 61 -13.29 4.21 16.49
C GLY A 61 -12.24 3.67 17.43
N SER A 62 -12.47 2.48 17.98
CA SER A 62 -11.59 1.91 18.99
C SER A 62 -11.49 0.37 18.96
N LEU A 63 -10.39 -0.13 19.49
CA LEU A 63 -10.11 -1.54 19.69
C LEU A 63 -10.00 -1.84 21.20
N SER A 64 -10.72 -2.85 21.65
CA SER A 64 -10.66 -3.36 23.02
C SER A 64 -10.74 -4.88 23.05
N HIS A 65 -10.27 -5.48 24.15
CA HIS A 65 -10.37 -6.92 24.37
C HIS A 65 -10.93 -7.25 25.76
N PHE A 66 -11.52 -8.44 25.86
CA PHE A 66 -12.14 -8.97 27.08
C PHE A 66 -11.78 -10.45 27.23
N ASN A 67 -11.65 -10.90 28.46
CA ASN A 67 -11.48 -12.33 28.75
C ASN A 67 -12.80 -13.13 28.63
N SER A 68 -13.92 -12.44 28.49
CA SER A 68 -15.27 -13.00 28.41
C SER A 68 -16.05 -12.39 27.25
N ALA A 69 -16.59 -13.25 26.38
CA ALA A 69 -17.49 -12.83 25.29
C ALA A 69 -18.77 -12.18 25.83
N VAL A 70 -19.25 -12.63 27.00
CA VAL A 70 -20.42 -12.06 27.67
C VAL A 70 -20.14 -10.62 28.12
N ASP A 71 -18.98 -10.40 28.77
CA ASP A 71 -18.61 -9.07 29.25
C ASP A 71 -18.38 -8.08 28.07
N ALA A 72 -17.75 -8.54 27.00
CA ALA A 72 -17.60 -7.76 25.78
C ALA A 72 -18.95 -7.32 25.21
N THR A 73 -19.89 -8.26 25.13
CA THR A 73 -21.21 -8.01 24.56
C THR A 73 -22.09 -7.14 25.46
N LEU A 74 -22.01 -7.30 26.79
CA LEU A 74 -22.66 -6.42 27.75
C LEU A 74 -22.12 -4.99 27.67
N CYS A 75 -20.79 -4.85 27.53
CA CYS A 75 -20.16 -3.56 27.30
C CYS A 75 -20.70 -2.89 26.03
N ALA A 76 -20.68 -3.62 24.89
CA ALA A 76 -21.17 -3.15 23.60
C ALA A 76 -22.64 -2.69 23.67
N LYS A 77 -23.52 -3.54 24.22
CA LYS A 77 -24.93 -3.22 24.39
C LYS A 77 -25.12 -1.97 25.26
N LYS A 78 -24.43 -1.91 26.40
CA LYS A 78 -24.56 -0.78 27.34
C LYS A 78 -24.02 0.52 26.76
N PHE A 79 -23.01 0.44 25.95
CA PHE A 79 -22.49 1.59 25.23
C PHE A 79 -23.51 2.14 24.24
N GLN A 80 -24.09 1.28 23.36
CA GLN A 80 -25.13 1.70 22.43
C GLN A 80 -26.35 2.29 23.16
N GLU A 81 -26.80 1.68 24.27
CA GLU A 81 -27.90 2.21 25.11
C GLU A 81 -27.57 3.63 25.65
N SER A 82 -26.30 3.89 25.96
CA SER A 82 -25.86 5.16 26.55
C SER A 82 -25.76 6.30 25.54
N ILE A 83 -25.55 5.99 24.25
CA ILE A 83 -25.46 6.98 23.16
C ILE A 83 -26.74 7.06 22.30
N TYR A 84 -27.75 6.23 22.55
CA TYR A 84 -28.92 6.08 21.70
C TYR A 84 -29.64 7.40 21.38
N ASP A 85 -29.72 8.30 22.35
CA ASP A 85 -30.44 9.59 22.22
C ASP A 85 -29.55 10.67 21.50
N ASP A 86 -28.29 10.33 21.23
CA ASP A 86 -27.34 11.25 20.55
C ASP A 86 -27.38 11.05 19.04
N LYS A 87 -28.10 11.89 18.33
CA LYS A 87 -28.27 11.80 16.87
C LYS A 87 -26.99 12.03 16.08
N ASN A 88 -25.94 12.60 16.71
CA ASN A 88 -24.68 12.91 16.05
C ASN A 88 -23.61 11.81 16.24
N LEU A 89 -23.83 10.86 17.18
CA LEU A 89 -22.89 9.80 17.49
C LEU A 89 -23.52 8.44 17.17
N ASN A 90 -23.35 7.98 15.95
CA ASN A 90 -23.80 6.68 15.49
C ASN A 90 -22.62 5.73 15.40
N VAL A 91 -22.61 4.66 16.19
CA VAL A 91 -21.46 3.74 16.27
C VAL A 91 -21.84 2.34 15.82
N ARG A 92 -21.01 1.71 15.02
CA ARG A 92 -21.06 0.28 14.68
C ARG A 92 -20.22 -0.49 15.68
N ILE A 93 -20.64 -1.69 16.07
CA ILE A 93 -19.85 -2.54 16.97
C ILE A 93 -19.82 -3.97 16.45
N GLY A 94 -18.62 -4.52 16.37
CA GLY A 94 -18.35 -5.92 16.06
C GLY A 94 -17.62 -6.63 17.19
N VAL A 95 -18.09 -7.85 17.56
CA VAL A 95 -17.45 -8.68 18.60
C VAL A 95 -17.17 -10.07 18.05
N HIS A 96 -15.93 -10.52 18.18
CA HIS A 96 -15.50 -11.87 17.80
C HIS A 96 -14.68 -12.53 18.91
N LEU A 97 -14.86 -13.83 19.09
CA LEU A 97 -14.11 -14.64 20.05
C LEU A 97 -13.16 -15.57 19.31
N GLY A 98 -11.87 -15.45 19.60
CA GLY A 98 -10.86 -16.30 18.97
C GLY A 98 -9.50 -16.27 19.67
N GLU A 99 -8.59 -17.11 19.20
CA GLU A 99 -7.21 -17.10 19.69
C GLU A 99 -6.54 -15.78 19.29
N THR A 100 -5.97 -15.09 20.26
CA THR A 100 -5.43 -13.75 20.12
C THR A 100 -4.00 -13.73 20.66
N ILE A 101 -3.10 -13.09 19.94
CA ILE A 101 -1.72 -12.86 20.33
C ILE A 101 -1.64 -11.51 21.05
N PHE A 102 -1.07 -11.51 22.26
CA PHE A 102 -0.82 -10.33 23.07
C PHE A 102 0.67 -10.05 23.09
N ASP A 103 1.05 -8.87 22.63
CA ASP A 103 2.43 -8.39 22.69
C ASP A 103 2.48 -6.89 23.01
N ARG A 104 3.22 -6.53 24.06
CA ARG A 104 3.49 -5.15 24.49
C ARG A 104 2.26 -4.24 24.60
N GLY A 105 1.13 -4.81 25.04
CA GLY A 105 -0.13 -4.06 25.20
C GLY A 105 -0.96 -3.90 23.92
N ASP A 106 -0.54 -4.45 22.80
CA ASP A 106 -1.33 -4.57 21.57
C ASP A 106 -1.83 -5.99 21.36
N VAL A 107 -2.79 -6.18 20.45
CA VAL A 107 -3.41 -7.47 20.14
C VAL A 107 -3.36 -7.76 18.65
N PHE A 108 -3.08 -9.02 18.28
CA PHE A 108 -2.89 -9.46 16.90
C PHE A 108 -3.55 -10.83 16.66
N GLY A 109 -3.78 -11.15 15.39
CA GLY A 109 -4.26 -12.45 14.95
C GLY A 109 -5.56 -12.41 14.18
N GLU A 110 -5.98 -13.60 13.72
CA GLU A 110 -7.21 -13.77 12.93
C GLU A 110 -8.46 -13.26 13.67
N SER A 111 -8.50 -13.42 15.00
CA SER A 111 -9.59 -12.93 15.86
C SER A 111 -9.76 -11.41 15.81
N VAL A 112 -8.66 -10.66 15.73
CA VAL A 112 -8.67 -9.19 15.62
C VAL A 112 -9.26 -8.79 14.26
N ASN A 113 -8.79 -9.43 13.19
CA ASN A 113 -9.33 -9.21 11.85
C ASN A 113 -10.82 -9.58 11.76
N GLY A 114 -11.22 -10.70 12.39
CA GLY A 114 -12.62 -11.14 12.44
C GLY A 114 -13.54 -10.12 13.09
N ALA A 115 -13.15 -9.60 14.24
CA ALA A 115 -13.94 -8.59 14.96
C ALA A 115 -14.10 -7.30 14.15
N SER A 116 -13.04 -6.81 13.49
CA SER A 116 -13.09 -5.66 12.60
C SER A 116 -14.02 -5.89 11.40
N ARG A 117 -14.00 -7.09 10.79
CA ARG A 117 -14.89 -7.41 9.66
C ARG A 117 -16.35 -7.53 10.07
N ILE A 118 -16.64 -8.05 11.27
CA ILE A 118 -17.99 -8.11 11.83
C ILE A 118 -18.51 -6.70 12.17
N GLU A 119 -17.65 -5.83 12.71
CA GLU A 119 -17.96 -4.42 12.94
C GLU A 119 -18.35 -3.73 11.61
N ASN A 120 -17.56 -3.91 10.59
CA ASN A 120 -17.81 -3.36 9.26
C ASN A 120 -19.15 -3.80 8.63
N MET A 121 -19.68 -4.95 9.01
CA MET A 121 -21.00 -5.44 8.59
C MET A 121 -22.15 -4.84 9.41
N ALA A 122 -21.86 -4.26 10.58
CA ALA A 122 -22.88 -3.82 11.50
C ALA A 122 -23.61 -2.57 10.97
N VAL A 123 -24.93 -2.53 11.18
CA VAL A 123 -25.70 -1.30 10.98
C VAL A 123 -25.31 -0.26 12.03
N ALA A 124 -25.33 1.02 11.67
CA ALA A 124 -25.09 2.10 12.62
C ALA A 124 -26.07 2.00 13.82
N GLY A 125 -25.57 2.05 15.06
CA GLY A 125 -26.33 1.82 16.26
C GLY A 125 -26.57 0.34 16.58
N GLY A 126 -26.02 -0.60 15.78
CA GLY A 126 -26.14 -2.03 15.98
C GLY A 126 -24.94 -2.65 16.70
N VAL A 127 -25.11 -3.89 17.18
CA VAL A 127 -24.05 -4.73 17.74
C VAL A 127 -24.11 -6.08 17.05
N PHE A 128 -23.06 -6.42 16.33
CA PHE A 128 -22.93 -7.68 15.62
C PHE A 128 -21.91 -8.58 16.31
N VAL A 129 -22.17 -9.87 16.32
CA VAL A 129 -21.34 -10.84 16.99
C VAL A 129 -21.12 -12.09 16.11
N SER A 130 -19.97 -12.72 16.21
CA SER A 130 -19.77 -14.02 15.58
C SER A 130 -20.55 -15.12 16.30
N LYS A 131 -20.71 -16.26 15.61
CA LYS A 131 -21.34 -17.48 16.19
C LYS A 131 -20.65 -17.91 17.47
N GLU A 132 -19.34 -17.87 17.54
CA GLU A 132 -18.56 -18.25 18.70
C GLU A 132 -18.92 -17.38 19.92
N VAL A 133 -19.19 -16.09 19.71
CA VAL A 133 -19.68 -15.17 20.74
C VAL A 133 -21.13 -15.50 21.06
N TYR A 134 -21.99 -15.61 20.04
CA TYR A 134 -23.42 -15.85 20.23
C TYR A 134 -23.74 -17.16 20.99
N ASP A 135 -22.97 -18.22 20.75
CA ASP A 135 -23.08 -19.49 21.45
C ASP A 135 -22.82 -19.36 22.97
N GLN A 136 -22.04 -18.37 23.41
CA GLN A 136 -21.82 -18.03 24.81
C GLN A 136 -23.01 -17.22 25.42
N LEU A 137 -23.79 -16.57 24.57
CA LEU A 137 -24.91 -15.69 24.97
C LEU A 137 -26.27 -16.37 25.00
N ARG A 138 -26.52 -17.35 24.12
CA ARG A 138 -27.83 -17.93 23.81
C ARG A 138 -28.65 -18.48 25.03
N ASN A 139 -27.96 -18.80 26.10
CA ASN A 139 -28.60 -19.29 27.34
C ASN A 139 -28.86 -18.17 28.37
N LYS A 140 -28.60 -16.92 28.02
CA LYS A 140 -28.75 -15.76 28.89
C LYS A 140 -29.95 -14.93 28.42
N LYS A 141 -30.95 -14.74 29.31
CA LYS A 141 -32.22 -14.07 29.00
C LYS A 141 -32.11 -12.61 28.53
N GLU A 142 -31.00 -11.98 28.81
CA GLU A 142 -30.69 -10.57 28.47
C GLU A 142 -30.18 -10.37 27.02
N PHE A 143 -29.95 -11.48 26.30
CA PHE A 143 -29.53 -11.43 24.92
C PHE A 143 -30.51 -12.18 24.02
N ASP A 144 -30.92 -11.50 22.97
CA ASP A 144 -31.59 -12.04 21.81
C ASP A 144 -30.86 -11.61 20.57
N GLY A 145 -30.83 -12.42 19.53
CA GLY A 145 -30.12 -12.12 18.30
C GLY A 145 -30.70 -12.83 17.09
N ILE A 146 -30.58 -12.20 15.97
CA ILE A 146 -31.03 -12.70 14.69
C ILE A 146 -29.83 -13.17 13.87
N SER A 147 -29.90 -14.41 13.34
CA SER A 147 -28.84 -14.90 12.42
C SER A 147 -28.90 -14.16 11.10
N LEU A 148 -27.75 -13.71 10.66
CA LEU A 148 -27.52 -13.09 9.35
C LEU A 148 -26.98 -14.11 8.32
N GLY A 149 -26.93 -15.40 8.74
CA GLY A 149 -26.43 -16.50 7.93
C GLY A 149 -24.88 -16.60 7.92
N MET A 150 -24.39 -17.49 7.07
CA MET A 150 -22.96 -17.71 6.88
C MET A 150 -22.38 -16.59 6.01
N GLN A 151 -21.37 -15.90 6.51
CA GLN A 151 -20.74 -14.76 5.86
C GLN A 151 -19.29 -15.08 5.52
N GLN A 152 -18.87 -14.77 4.29
CA GLN A 152 -17.47 -14.83 3.88
C GLN A 152 -16.79 -13.52 4.26
N LEU A 153 -16.01 -13.52 5.34
CA LEU A 153 -15.28 -12.33 5.76
C LEU A 153 -13.94 -12.24 5.02
N LYS A 154 -13.60 -11.07 4.49
CA LYS A 154 -12.34 -10.85 3.74
C LYS A 154 -11.14 -11.21 4.61
N GLY A 155 -10.26 -12.08 4.10
CA GLY A 155 -9.06 -12.53 4.83
C GLY A 155 -9.32 -13.61 5.88
N PHE A 156 -10.55 -14.17 5.92
CA PHE A 156 -10.88 -15.34 6.71
C PHE A 156 -10.95 -16.57 5.81
N GLY A 157 -10.17 -17.60 6.09
CA GLY A 157 -10.13 -18.84 5.30
C GLY A 157 -11.38 -19.69 5.37
N ARG A 158 -12.41 -19.26 6.14
CA ARG A 158 -13.69 -19.99 6.34
C ARG A 158 -14.85 -19.02 6.44
N MET A 159 -16.06 -19.51 6.10
CA MET A 159 -17.28 -18.78 6.34
C MET A 159 -17.61 -18.77 7.85
N ILE A 160 -18.10 -17.63 8.37
CA ILE A 160 -18.50 -17.44 9.76
C ILE A 160 -19.96 -17.06 9.81
N GLU A 161 -20.76 -17.70 10.67
CA GLU A 161 -22.13 -17.26 10.95
C GLU A 161 -22.09 -16.03 11.85
N VAL A 162 -22.78 -14.95 11.43
CA VAL A 162 -22.87 -13.67 12.14
C VAL A 162 -24.26 -13.44 12.64
N PHE A 163 -24.37 -12.86 13.83
CA PHE A 163 -25.66 -12.53 14.48
C PHE A 163 -25.72 -11.02 14.78
N GLY A 164 -26.86 -10.38 14.45
CA GLY A 164 -27.18 -9.05 14.95
C GLY A 164 -27.93 -9.15 16.26
N LEU A 165 -27.52 -8.42 17.29
CA LEU A 165 -28.22 -8.43 18.57
C LEU A 165 -29.49 -7.57 18.51
N ARG A 166 -30.52 -7.99 19.25
CA ARG A 166 -31.81 -7.29 19.44
C ARG A 166 -31.90 -6.60 20.78
N GLY A 167 -32.59 -5.48 20.82
CA GLY A 167 -32.87 -4.76 22.05
C GLY A 167 -33.54 -3.40 21.82
N ASP A 168 -34.24 -2.86 22.81
CA ASP A 168 -35.06 -1.66 22.72
C ASP A 168 -34.27 -0.39 22.25
N LYS A 169 -32.95 -0.38 22.40
CA LYS A 169 -32.08 0.72 22.02
C LYS A 169 -30.92 0.28 21.10
N LEU A 170 -31.15 -0.77 20.34
CA LEU A 170 -30.24 -1.25 19.32
C LEU A 170 -30.91 -1.15 17.95
N ASN A 171 -30.19 -0.73 16.95
CA ASN A 171 -30.67 -0.81 15.58
C ASN A 171 -30.50 -2.24 15.06
N GLU A 172 -31.62 -2.84 14.68
CA GLU A 172 -31.67 -4.24 14.23
C GLU A 172 -31.39 -4.32 12.72
N PRO A 173 -30.58 -5.29 12.30
CA PRO A 173 -30.37 -5.56 10.86
C PRO A 173 -31.64 -6.23 10.28
N ASN A 174 -31.89 -5.99 8.99
CA ASN A 174 -32.83 -6.79 8.23
C ASN A 174 -32.09 -8.05 7.69
N PRO A 175 -32.45 -9.28 8.12
CA PRO A 175 -31.74 -10.49 7.70
C PRO A 175 -31.74 -10.72 6.19
N GLN A 176 -32.74 -10.21 5.48
CA GLN A 176 -32.84 -10.37 4.02
C GLN A 176 -31.71 -9.64 3.30
N ASP A 177 -31.13 -8.60 3.92
CA ASP A 177 -30.00 -7.86 3.35
C ASP A 177 -28.68 -8.67 3.38
N TYR A 178 -28.65 -9.77 4.16
CA TYR A 178 -27.48 -10.64 4.38
C TYR A 178 -27.65 -12.08 3.84
N GLN A 179 -28.87 -12.51 3.42
CA GLN A 179 -29.19 -13.90 3.04
C GLN A 179 -28.87 -14.30 1.61
N GLU A 180 -28.64 -13.38 0.70
CA GLU A 180 -28.13 -13.69 -0.63
C GLU A 180 -26.74 -13.08 -0.70
N ASN A 181 -25.68 -13.77 -1.02
CA ASN A 181 -24.31 -13.33 -1.30
C ASN A 181 -24.13 -11.84 -1.68
N LYS A 182 -24.89 -10.97 -1.07
CA LYS A 182 -24.71 -9.54 -1.08
C LYS A 182 -23.59 -9.25 -0.09
N ILE A 183 -22.37 -9.27 -0.59
CA ILE A 183 -21.27 -8.63 0.10
C ILE A 183 -21.78 -7.22 0.38
N HIS A 184 -21.96 -6.88 1.68
CA HIS A 184 -22.19 -5.50 2.06
C HIS A 184 -20.97 -4.72 1.63
N VAL A 185 -21.05 -4.12 0.48
CA VAL A 185 -20.26 -2.95 0.15
C VAL A 185 -20.63 -1.93 1.23
N HIS A 186 -19.65 -1.36 1.93
CA HIS A 186 -19.85 -0.23 2.82
C HIS A 186 -20.86 0.71 2.18
N SER A 187 -21.78 1.26 2.97
CA SER A 187 -22.72 2.26 2.45
C SER A 187 -21.87 3.36 1.79
N ASP A 188 -21.75 3.33 0.46
CA ASP A 188 -21.09 4.35 -0.36
C ASP A 188 -21.89 5.67 -0.34
N ASP A 189 -22.72 5.86 0.68
CA ASP A 189 -23.47 7.09 0.88
C ASP A 189 -22.52 8.27 1.19
N GLU A 190 -21.23 7.98 1.46
CA GLU A 190 -20.21 8.99 1.80
C GLU A 190 -19.04 9.05 0.83
N VAL A 191 -18.52 7.91 0.35
CA VAL A 191 -17.43 7.85 -0.63
C VAL A 191 -17.74 6.80 -1.70
N PRO A 192 -18.06 7.19 -2.94
CA PRO A 192 -18.31 6.25 -4.03
C PRO A 192 -17.12 5.32 -4.25
N SER A 193 -17.39 4.05 -4.54
CA SER A 193 -16.39 3.05 -4.89
C SER A 193 -16.61 2.53 -6.30
N ILE A 194 -15.56 2.57 -7.13
CA ILE A 194 -15.62 2.21 -8.56
C ILE A 194 -14.48 1.29 -8.95
N ALA A 195 -14.77 0.32 -9.82
CA ALA A 195 -13.77 -0.37 -10.62
C ALA A 195 -13.97 0.00 -12.10
N ILE A 196 -12.89 0.44 -12.72
CA ILE A 196 -12.82 0.72 -14.15
C ILE A 196 -12.15 -0.48 -14.80
N MET A 197 -12.96 -1.33 -15.43
CA MET A 197 -12.48 -2.54 -16.09
C MET A 197 -11.56 -2.21 -17.26
N PRO A 198 -10.54 -3.05 -17.55
CA PRO A 198 -9.80 -2.92 -18.79
C PRO A 198 -10.75 -2.82 -19.98
N LEU A 199 -10.61 -1.77 -20.78
CA LEU A 199 -11.42 -1.63 -21.98
C LEU A 199 -11.14 -2.82 -22.92
N LYS A 200 -12.18 -3.49 -23.42
CA LYS A 200 -12.02 -4.62 -24.33
C LYS A 200 -11.53 -4.13 -25.68
N ASN A 201 -10.30 -4.49 -26.05
CA ASN A 201 -9.83 -4.23 -27.41
C ASN A 201 -10.60 -5.12 -28.41
N LYS A 202 -11.28 -4.48 -29.36
CA LYS A 202 -12.00 -5.12 -30.49
C LYS A 202 -11.32 -4.84 -31.84
N GLY A 203 -10.20 -4.10 -31.82
CA GLY A 203 -9.32 -3.85 -32.96
C GLY A 203 -8.23 -4.89 -33.08
N ASP A 204 -7.13 -4.51 -33.73
CA ASP A 204 -5.96 -5.38 -33.89
C ASP A 204 -5.24 -5.62 -32.55
N ASP A 205 -4.57 -6.76 -32.38
CA ASP A 205 -3.82 -7.11 -31.16
C ASP A 205 -2.70 -6.11 -30.86
N VAL A 206 -2.16 -5.46 -31.89
CA VAL A 206 -1.14 -4.41 -31.74
C VAL A 206 -1.68 -3.14 -31.04
N ASP A 207 -2.99 -2.98 -30.91
CA ASP A 207 -3.65 -1.82 -30.31
C ASP A 207 -4.04 -2.05 -28.84
N VAL A 208 -3.68 -3.19 -28.23
CA VAL A 208 -4.01 -3.54 -26.81
C VAL A 208 -3.53 -2.48 -25.83
N PHE A 209 -2.42 -1.80 -26.12
CA PHE A 209 -1.88 -0.74 -25.25
C PHE A 209 -2.80 0.48 -25.11
N TYR A 210 -3.70 0.74 -26.07
CA TYR A 210 -4.71 1.80 -25.93
C TYR A 210 -5.74 1.44 -24.86
N SER A 211 -6.22 0.20 -24.89
CA SER A 211 -7.18 -0.30 -23.90
C SER A 211 -6.60 -0.21 -22.50
N TYR A 212 -5.38 -0.71 -22.32
CA TYR A 212 -4.67 -0.68 -21.06
C TYR A 212 -4.36 0.74 -20.59
N GLY A 213 -3.74 1.55 -21.47
CA GLY A 213 -3.28 2.90 -21.13
C GLY A 213 -4.44 3.84 -20.80
N ILE A 214 -5.53 3.81 -21.57
CA ILE A 214 -6.71 4.64 -21.29
C ILE A 214 -7.37 4.21 -19.98
N SER A 215 -7.50 2.91 -19.72
CA SER A 215 -8.07 2.42 -18.45
C SER A 215 -7.21 2.84 -17.25
N SER A 216 -5.88 2.70 -17.35
CA SER A 216 -4.92 3.12 -16.33
C SER A 216 -4.99 4.63 -16.06
N ASP A 217 -5.13 5.45 -17.11
CA ASP A 217 -5.24 6.90 -16.97
C ASP A 217 -6.59 7.31 -16.36
N LEU A 218 -7.71 6.64 -16.74
CA LEU A 218 -9.03 6.87 -16.13
C LEU A 218 -9.03 6.53 -14.63
N ILE A 219 -8.37 5.44 -14.25
CA ILE A 219 -8.19 5.06 -12.86
C ILE A 219 -7.40 6.15 -12.12
N SER A 220 -6.32 6.65 -12.71
CA SER A 220 -5.50 7.73 -12.15
C SER A 220 -6.30 9.03 -11.99
N ASP A 221 -7.05 9.43 -13.02
CA ASP A 221 -7.87 10.65 -13.01
C ASP A 221 -8.97 10.57 -11.94
N CYS A 222 -9.66 9.42 -11.83
CA CYS A 222 -10.69 9.21 -10.81
C CYS A 222 -10.11 9.15 -9.40
N SER A 223 -8.96 8.49 -9.20
CA SER A 223 -8.26 8.45 -7.91
C SER A 223 -7.80 9.85 -7.48
N GLY A 224 -7.30 10.66 -8.42
CA GLY A 224 -6.88 12.04 -8.20
C GLY A 224 -8.02 13.00 -7.84
N ALA A 225 -9.28 12.65 -8.12
CA ALA A 225 -10.43 13.45 -7.71
C ALA A 225 -10.69 13.43 -6.19
N GLY A 226 -10.01 12.57 -5.44
CA GLY A 226 -9.87 12.63 -3.97
C GLY A 226 -11.08 12.19 -3.13
N LEU A 227 -12.24 11.99 -3.74
CA LEU A 227 -13.49 11.61 -3.05
C LEU A 227 -14.08 10.30 -3.58
N ILE A 228 -13.27 9.47 -4.23
CA ILE A 228 -13.70 8.20 -4.83
C ILE A 228 -12.67 7.14 -4.49
N ARG A 229 -13.14 5.99 -4.02
CA ARG A 229 -12.32 4.78 -3.93
C ARG A 229 -12.31 4.10 -5.29
N VAL A 230 -11.16 4.11 -5.97
CA VAL A 230 -11.00 3.51 -7.30
C VAL A 230 -10.22 2.21 -7.19
N GLU A 231 -10.78 1.14 -7.74
CA GLU A 231 -10.09 -0.15 -7.82
C GLU A 231 -9.02 -0.10 -8.91
N LYS A 232 -7.87 -0.73 -8.67
CA LYS A 232 -6.74 -0.70 -9.62
C LYS A 232 -6.82 -1.79 -10.66
N LEU A 233 -6.18 -1.53 -11.80
CA LEU A 233 -6.19 -2.39 -12.96
C LEU A 233 -5.60 -3.77 -12.64
N GLU A 234 -4.48 -3.82 -11.91
CA GLU A 234 -3.79 -5.04 -11.54
C GLU A 234 -4.72 -5.98 -10.73
N HIS A 235 -5.45 -5.44 -9.76
CA HIS A 235 -6.38 -6.24 -8.95
C HIS A 235 -7.60 -6.75 -9.73
N ILE A 236 -7.99 -6.03 -10.77
CA ILE A 236 -9.06 -6.47 -11.67
C ILE A 236 -8.56 -7.64 -12.54
N GLU A 237 -7.33 -7.55 -13.05
CA GLU A 237 -6.69 -8.59 -13.88
C GLU A 237 -6.43 -9.90 -13.11
N GLU A 238 -6.30 -9.85 -11.78
CA GLU A 238 -6.14 -11.03 -10.90
C GLU A 238 -7.41 -11.86 -10.74
N ILE A 239 -8.57 -11.35 -11.10
CA ILE A 239 -9.80 -12.13 -11.02
C ILE A 239 -9.84 -13.13 -12.16
N ASP A 240 -9.77 -14.41 -11.83
CA ASP A 240 -9.91 -15.49 -12.82
C ASP A 240 -11.13 -15.25 -13.71
N ASN A 241 -10.89 -15.22 -15.03
CA ASN A 241 -11.93 -15.04 -16.05
C ASN A 241 -12.79 -13.78 -15.85
N TYR A 242 -12.22 -12.65 -15.35
CA TYR A 242 -12.97 -11.40 -15.12
C TYR A 242 -13.75 -10.96 -16.35
N ASP A 243 -13.25 -11.20 -17.56
CA ASP A 243 -13.89 -10.89 -18.82
C ASP A 243 -15.24 -11.59 -19.07
N SER A 244 -15.45 -12.72 -18.40
CA SER A 244 -16.68 -13.54 -18.51
C SER A 244 -17.69 -13.27 -17.40
N LEU A 245 -17.29 -12.55 -16.35
CA LEU A 245 -18.15 -12.22 -15.20
C LEU A 245 -19.11 -11.07 -15.53
N SER A 246 -20.31 -11.12 -14.98
CA SER A 246 -21.25 -10.01 -15.04
C SER A 246 -20.78 -8.83 -14.17
N ALA A 247 -21.20 -7.61 -14.50
CA ALA A 247 -20.89 -6.42 -13.71
C ALA A 247 -21.29 -6.56 -12.24
N LYS A 248 -22.35 -7.29 -11.94
CA LYS A 248 -22.80 -7.60 -10.58
C LYS A 248 -21.80 -8.51 -9.85
N GLU A 249 -21.32 -9.57 -10.51
CA GLU A 249 -20.33 -10.50 -9.93
C GLU A 249 -18.99 -9.80 -9.71
N LEU A 250 -18.57 -8.97 -10.68
CA LEU A 250 -17.38 -8.14 -10.55
C LEU A 250 -17.47 -7.18 -9.37
N ALA A 251 -18.58 -6.45 -9.23
CA ALA A 251 -18.82 -5.54 -8.11
C ALA A 251 -18.71 -6.26 -6.76
N SER A 252 -19.25 -7.49 -6.70
CA SER A 252 -19.18 -8.33 -5.50
C SER A 252 -17.75 -8.80 -5.19
N LYS A 253 -17.00 -9.22 -6.19
CA LYS A 253 -15.62 -9.69 -6.01
C LYS A 253 -14.65 -8.56 -5.67
N LEU A 254 -14.82 -7.39 -6.32
CA LEU A 254 -13.97 -6.21 -6.13
C LEU A 254 -14.41 -5.34 -4.94
N LEU A 255 -15.53 -5.66 -4.30
CA LEU A 255 -16.10 -4.90 -3.19
C LEU A 255 -16.32 -3.42 -3.53
N VAL A 256 -16.82 -3.15 -4.74
CA VAL A 256 -17.15 -1.81 -5.23
C VAL A 256 -18.64 -1.70 -5.54
N ARG A 257 -19.19 -0.47 -5.45
CA ARG A 257 -20.55 -0.20 -5.86
C ARG A 257 -20.69 -0.05 -7.36
N TYR A 258 -19.75 0.64 -7.98
CA TYR A 258 -19.83 0.98 -9.40
C TYR A 258 -18.83 0.16 -10.22
N ILE A 259 -19.27 -0.31 -11.39
CA ILE A 259 -18.41 -0.97 -12.39
C ILE A 259 -18.51 -0.19 -13.69
N ALA A 260 -17.38 0.34 -14.16
CA ALA A 260 -17.27 0.90 -15.50
C ALA A 260 -16.70 -0.18 -16.44
N THR A 261 -17.46 -0.54 -17.48
CA THR A 261 -17.03 -1.46 -18.54
C THR A 261 -17.07 -0.75 -19.88
N GLY A 262 -16.21 -1.14 -20.80
CA GLY A 262 -16.20 -0.51 -22.11
C GLY A 262 -15.49 -1.33 -23.17
N GLU A 263 -15.64 -0.90 -24.41
CA GLU A 263 -15.04 -1.52 -25.58
C GLU A 263 -14.40 -0.46 -26.47
N LEU A 264 -13.28 -0.81 -27.05
CA LEU A 264 -12.48 0.08 -27.89
C LEU A 264 -12.18 -0.58 -29.22
N TRP A 265 -12.38 0.16 -30.31
CA TRP A 265 -11.95 -0.18 -31.65
C TRP A 265 -11.14 0.94 -32.27
N LYS A 266 -10.08 0.59 -32.95
CA LYS A 266 -9.41 1.47 -33.91
C LYS A 266 -9.50 0.83 -35.29
N ILE A 267 -10.13 1.48 -36.24
CA ILE A 267 -10.25 1.04 -37.64
C ILE A 267 -9.77 2.18 -38.51
N ASN A 268 -8.61 2.04 -39.11
CA ASN A 268 -7.92 3.11 -39.87
C ASN A 268 -7.78 4.37 -38.99
N ASP A 269 -8.29 5.52 -39.44
CA ASP A 269 -8.26 6.81 -38.75
C ASP A 269 -9.49 7.06 -37.86
N VAL A 270 -10.34 6.06 -37.66
CA VAL A 270 -11.56 6.17 -36.85
C VAL A 270 -11.37 5.37 -35.55
N PHE A 271 -11.58 6.05 -34.46
CA PHE A 271 -11.60 5.50 -33.13
C PHE A 271 -13.04 5.42 -32.63
N GLN A 272 -13.44 4.27 -32.13
CA GLN A 272 -14.75 4.09 -31.51
C GLN A 272 -14.54 3.56 -30.10
N LEU A 273 -15.11 4.26 -29.13
CA LEU A 273 -15.10 3.88 -27.72
C LEU A 273 -16.53 3.85 -27.20
N SER A 274 -16.87 2.86 -26.43
CA SER A 274 -18.10 2.82 -25.64
C SER A 274 -17.78 2.51 -24.19
N ILE A 275 -18.52 3.11 -23.27
CA ILE A 275 -18.41 2.87 -21.83
C ILE A 275 -19.79 2.82 -21.20
N GLU A 276 -19.93 1.98 -20.18
CA GLU A 276 -21.14 1.86 -19.37
C GLU A 276 -20.76 1.85 -17.90
N LEU A 277 -21.49 2.60 -17.07
CA LEU A 277 -21.34 2.62 -15.63
C LEU A 277 -22.53 1.90 -14.97
N TYR A 278 -22.25 0.77 -14.37
CA TYR A 278 -23.23 -0.07 -13.69
C TYR A 278 -23.22 0.21 -12.19
N ASP A 279 -24.40 0.42 -11.58
CA ASP A 279 -24.59 0.51 -10.12
C ASP A 279 -25.07 -0.84 -9.59
N SER A 280 -24.24 -1.50 -8.77
CA SER A 280 -24.55 -2.80 -8.20
C SER A 280 -25.64 -2.75 -7.15
N LYS A 281 -25.83 -1.61 -6.45
CA LYS A 281 -26.90 -1.37 -5.46
C LYS A 281 -28.26 -1.26 -6.16
N GLU A 282 -28.33 -0.52 -7.25
CA GLU A 282 -29.57 -0.36 -8.04
C GLU A 282 -29.73 -1.46 -9.11
N SER A 283 -28.72 -2.30 -9.30
CA SER A 283 -28.67 -3.40 -10.29
C SER A 283 -29.02 -2.93 -11.72
N LYS A 284 -28.56 -1.75 -12.11
CA LYS A 284 -28.77 -1.16 -13.44
C LYS A 284 -27.60 -0.35 -13.94
N VAL A 285 -27.52 -0.15 -15.25
CA VAL A 285 -26.63 0.85 -15.87
C VAL A 285 -27.21 2.23 -15.58
N ILE A 286 -26.40 3.09 -14.94
CA ILE A 286 -26.79 4.46 -14.56
C ILE A 286 -26.26 5.52 -15.53
N TRP A 287 -25.24 5.18 -16.31
CA TRP A 287 -24.69 6.04 -17.33
C TRP A 287 -24.02 5.20 -18.43
N SER A 288 -24.14 5.67 -19.67
CA SER A 288 -23.40 5.13 -20.80
C SER A 288 -23.14 6.22 -21.83
N ASP A 289 -22.03 6.10 -22.50
CA ASP A 289 -21.71 7.01 -23.61
C ASP A 289 -20.93 6.27 -24.72
N ARG A 290 -20.95 6.83 -25.92
CA ARG A 290 -20.31 6.26 -27.09
C ARG A 290 -19.75 7.36 -27.96
N TRP A 291 -18.46 7.25 -28.32
CA TRP A 291 -17.77 8.14 -29.22
C TRP A 291 -17.37 7.39 -30.47
N LYS A 292 -17.56 8.04 -31.62
CA LYS A 292 -17.05 7.60 -32.90
C LYS A 292 -16.43 8.82 -33.56
N GLU A 293 -15.16 8.99 -33.37
CA GLU A 293 -14.42 10.20 -33.72
C GLU A 293 -13.18 9.85 -34.55
N LYS A 294 -12.62 10.87 -35.20
CA LYS A 294 -11.30 10.73 -35.77
C LYS A 294 -10.27 10.50 -34.64
N TRP A 295 -9.24 9.76 -34.97
CA TRP A 295 -8.14 9.45 -34.05
C TRP A 295 -7.57 10.70 -33.35
N ASP A 296 -7.50 11.83 -34.05
CA ASP A 296 -6.96 13.10 -33.53
C ASP A 296 -7.70 13.65 -32.29
N ASN A 297 -8.89 13.14 -31.98
CA ASN A 297 -9.72 13.58 -30.85
C ASN A 297 -9.60 12.69 -29.58
N LEU A 298 -8.68 11.72 -29.54
CA LEU A 298 -8.55 10.76 -28.42
C LEU A 298 -8.41 11.43 -27.05
N THR A 299 -7.59 12.47 -26.96
CA THR A 299 -7.37 13.20 -25.69
C THR A 299 -8.63 13.90 -25.20
N THR A 300 -9.45 14.42 -26.10
CA THR A 300 -10.76 15.00 -25.77
C THR A 300 -11.74 13.93 -25.29
N ILE A 301 -11.73 12.75 -25.93
CA ILE A 301 -12.57 11.62 -25.52
C ILE A 301 -12.18 11.16 -24.11
N LYS A 302 -10.87 11.02 -23.81
CA LYS A 302 -10.39 10.67 -22.47
C LYS A 302 -10.89 11.65 -21.41
N SER A 303 -10.75 12.96 -21.65
CA SER A 303 -11.23 13.99 -20.72
C SER A 303 -12.75 13.89 -20.48
N ASN A 304 -13.53 13.68 -21.56
CA ASN A 304 -14.98 13.51 -21.45
C ASN A 304 -15.39 12.25 -20.70
N LEU A 305 -14.61 11.16 -20.78
CA LEU A 305 -14.81 9.93 -20.02
C LEU A 305 -14.64 10.16 -18.53
N SER A 306 -13.50 10.76 -18.13
CA SER A 306 -13.22 11.08 -16.72
C SER A 306 -14.30 12.01 -16.16
N ASP A 307 -14.63 13.08 -16.88
CA ASP A 307 -15.68 14.04 -16.48
C ASP A 307 -17.07 13.38 -16.37
N GLY A 308 -17.40 12.46 -17.30
CA GLY A 308 -18.67 11.74 -17.28
C GLY A 308 -18.82 10.86 -16.04
N ILE A 309 -17.80 10.06 -15.72
CA ILE A 309 -17.77 9.21 -14.53
C ILE A 309 -17.87 10.06 -13.27
N LEU A 310 -17.02 11.08 -13.12
CA LEU A 310 -16.97 11.95 -11.94
C LEU A 310 -18.29 12.70 -11.71
N LYS A 311 -18.92 13.17 -12.77
CA LYS A 311 -20.21 13.88 -12.71
C LYS A 311 -21.34 12.97 -12.23
N VAL A 312 -21.37 11.73 -12.70
CA VAL A 312 -22.41 10.76 -12.31
C VAL A 312 -22.24 10.31 -10.86
N LEU A 313 -20.99 10.27 -10.37
CA LEU A 313 -20.68 9.95 -8.99
C LEU A 313 -20.85 11.15 -8.03
N ASP A 314 -21.36 12.29 -8.52
CA ASP A 314 -21.60 13.54 -7.77
C ASP A 314 -20.35 14.06 -7.03
N THR A 315 -19.18 13.80 -7.60
CA THR A 315 -17.91 14.24 -7.08
C THR A 315 -17.49 15.51 -7.79
N ASN A 316 -17.48 16.63 -7.07
CA ASN A 316 -16.95 17.88 -7.60
C ASN A 316 -15.41 17.81 -7.66
N SER A 317 -14.86 17.62 -8.86
CA SER A 317 -13.42 17.73 -9.06
C SER A 317 -12.99 19.18 -8.84
N ASN A 318 -12.43 19.49 -7.68
CA ASN A 318 -11.69 20.75 -7.43
C ASN A 318 -10.29 20.73 -8.08
N ILE A 319 -9.96 19.66 -8.82
CA ILE A 319 -8.70 19.55 -9.54
C ILE A 319 -8.91 20.30 -10.85
N GLY A 320 -8.19 21.39 -11.02
CA GLY A 320 -8.18 22.15 -12.27
C GLY A 320 -7.95 21.18 -13.43
N LYS A 321 -8.94 21.10 -14.34
CA LYS A 321 -8.91 20.25 -15.53
C LYS A 321 -7.61 20.47 -16.27
N LYS A 322 -6.77 19.46 -16.33
CA LYS A 322 -5.58 19.50 -17.13
C LYS A 322 -5.61 18.34 -18.12
N VAL A 323 -5.81 18.69 -19.37
CA VAL A 323 -5.53 17.76 -20.47
C VAL A 323 -4.01 17.63 -20.51
N ASP A 324 -3.46 16.44 -20.25
CA ASP A 324 -2.01 16.18 -20.26
C ASP A 324 -1.38 16.61 -21.59
N THR A 325 -2.12 16.47 -22.69
CA THR A 325 -1.72 16.95 -24.04
C THR A 325 -2.92 17.04 -24.96
N THR A 326 -2.86 17.93 -25.94
CA THR A 326 -3.79 17.96 -27.08
C THR A 326 -3.20 17.26 -28.31
N ASN A 327 -1.95 16.82 -28.26
CA ASN A 327 -1.27 16.11 -29.34
C ASN A 327 -1.50 14.60 -29.20
N THR A 328 -2.41 14.06 -30.02
CA THR A 328 -2.80 12.64 -29.98
C THR A 328 -1.63 11.71 -30.27
N GLU A 329 -0.74 12.05 -31.20
CA GLU A 329 0.43 11.24 -31.51
C GLU A 329 1.40 11.18 -30.31
N ALA A 330 1.60 12.31 -29.63
CA ALA A 330 2.40 12.34 -28.41
C ALA A 330 1.79 11.46 -27.31
N TYR A 331 0.48 11.54 -27.13
CA TYR A 331 -0.24 10.71 -26.17
C TYR A 331 -0.15 9.21 -26.51
N GLU A 332 -0.26 8.84 -27.77
CA GLU A 332 -0.09 7.47 -28.24
C GLU A 332 1.30 6.91 -27.89
N TYR A 333 2.37 7.66 -28.20
CA TYR A 333 3.73 7.24 -27.85
C TYR A 333 3.92 7.12 -26.32
N TYR A 334 3.30 8.02 -25.54
CA TYR A 334 3.32 7.93 -24.08
C TYR A 334 2.64 6.65 -23.58
N LEU A 335 1.43 6.32 -24.08
CA LEU A 335 0.72 5.10 -23.68
C LEU A 335 1.50 3.83 -24.03
N LYS A 336 2.09 3.77 -25.24
CA LYS A 336 2.97 2.66 -25.66
C LYS A 336 4.17 2.52 -24.75
N GLY A 337 4.83 3.65 -24.46
CA GLY A 337 6.01 3.70 -23.60
C GLY A 337 5.69 3.29 -22.17
N LYS A 338 4.59 3.79 -21.58
CA LYS A 338 4.10 3.45 -20.25
C LYS A 338 3.79 1.95 -20.15
N TYR A 339 2.98 1.42 -21.07
CA TYR A 339 2.65 0.00 -21.11
C TYR A 339 3.91 -0.88 -21.19
N LYS A 340 4.83 -0.56 -22.10
CA LYS A 340 6.08 -1.30 -22.26
C LYS A 340 6.99 -1.21 -21.03
N PHE A 341 6.97 -0.07 -20.32
CA PHE A 341 7.71 0.13 -19.09
C PHE A 341 7.14 -0.68 -17.93
N GLU A 342 5.80 -0.70 -17.78
CA GLU A 342 5.12 -1.40 -16.70
C GLU A 342 5.17 -2.93 -16.89
N LYS A 343 5.02 -3.43 -18.12
CA LYS A 343 5.04 -4.87 -18.48
C LYS A 343 6.42 -5.36 -18.96
N ARG A 344 7.50 -4.66 -18.62
CA ARG A 344 8.85 -5.03 -19.07
C ARG A 344 9.34 -6.33 -18.47
N GLN A 345 9.88 -7.20 -19.32
CA GLN A 345 10.44 -8.50 -18.97
C GLN A 345 11.96 -8.57 -19.23
N SER A 346 12.53 -7.56 -19.90
CA SER A 346 13.91 -7.54 -20.33
C SER A 346 14.50 -6.13 -20.37
N LYS A 347 15.82 -6.06 -20.48
CA LYS A 347 16.52 -4.80 -20.71
C LYS A 347 16.12 -4.16 -22.05
N GLU A 348 15.85 -4.96 -23.07
CA GLU A 348 15.40 -4.46 -24.37
C GLU A 348 14.04 -3.77 -24.26
N ASP A 349 13.10 -4.34 -23.50
CA ASP A 349 11.80 -3.73 -23.23
C ASP A 349 11.96 -2.37 -22.55
N PHE A 350 12.91 -2.26 -21.61
CA PHE A 350 13.22 -1.03 -20.92
C PHE A 350 13.74 0.05 -21.89
N GLU A 351 14.67 -0.29 -22.80
CA GLU A 351 15.23 0.61 -23.82
C GLU A 351 14.18 1.06 -24.83
N ILE A 352 13.29 0.14 -25.27
CA ILE A 352 12.16 0.45 -26.13
C ILE A 352 11.21 1.43 -25.43
N ALA A 353 10.87 1.16 -24.17
CA ALA A 353 9.99 2.06 -23.40
C ALA A 353 10.56 3.47 -23.30
N GLN A 354 11.86 3.62 -22.99
CA GLN A 354 12.53 4.93 -22.96
C GLN A 354 12.46 5.64 -24.31
N GLY A 355 12.70 4.94 -25.41
CA GLY A 355 12.63 5.50 -26.77
C GLY A 355 11.24 6.03 -27.11
N LEU A 356 10.19 5.28 -26.75
CA LEU A 356 8.79 5.68 -26.97
C LEU A 356 8.41 6.91 -26.11
N ILE A 357 8.83 6.94 -24.84
CA ILE A 357 8.57 8.07 -23.94
C ILE A 357 9.31 9.33 -24.41
N LEU A 358 10.56 9.20 -24.86
CA LEU A 358 11.32 10.31 -25.46
C LEU A 358 10.59 10.87 -26.68
N LYS A 359 10.09 9.99 -27.56
CA LYS A 359 9.32 10.42 -28.74
C LYS A 359 8.05 11.17 -28.37
N ALA A 360 7.34 10.73 -27.33
CA ALA A 360 6.18 11.44 -26.81
C ALA A 360 6.52 12.87 -26.36
N ILE A 361 7.64 13.03 -25.63
CA ILE A 361 8.12 14.33 -25.13
C ILE A 361 8.61 15.24 -26.29
N GLU A 362 9.22 14.67 -27.32
CA GLU A 362 9.59 15.43 -28.52
C GLU A 362 8.38 16.01 -29.25
N LEU A 363 7.29 15.26 -29.32
CA LEU A 363 6.06 15.68 -29.97
C LEU A 363 5.25 16.68 -29.13
N ASP A 364 5.26 16.51 -27.80
CA ASP A 364 4.67 17.46 -26.86
C ASP A 364 5.50 17.55 -25.58
N ASN A 365 6.24 18.63 -25.47
CA ASN A 365 7.09 18.90 -24.30
C ASN A 365 6.29 19.20 -23.01
N ASN A 366 4.96 19.35 -23.06
CA ASN A 366 4.10 19.59 -21.89
C ASN A 366 3.58 18.30 -21.21
N LEU A 367 3.95 17.14 -21.72
CA LEU A 367 3.61 15.85 -21.12
C LEU A 367 4.38 15.61 -19.80
N ILE A 368 3.86 16.15 -18.70
CA ILE A 368 4.45 16.08 -17.36
C ILE A 368 4.65 14.63 -16.90
N ASN A 369 3.63 13.78 -17.06
CA ASN A 369 3.70 12.37 -16.67
C ASN A 369 4.75 11.57 -17.48
N ALA A 370 4.90 11.87 -18.78
CA ALA A 370 5.95 11.25 -19.59
C ALA A 370 7.36 11.64 -19.10
N LYS A 371 7.55 12.91 -18.70
CA LYS A 371 8.83 13.38 -18.15
C LYS A 371 9.17 12.75 -16.80
N LEU A 372 8.17 12.61 -15.91
CA LEU A 372 8.35 11.91 -14.62
C LEU A 372 8.74 10.44 -14.86
N LEU A 373 8.05 9.76 -15.76
CA LEU A 373 8.34 8.37 -16.09
C LEU A 373 9.73 8.21 -16.71
N LEU A 374 10.14 9.12 -17.60
CA LEU A 374 11.47 9.14 -18.19
C LEU A 374 12.56 9.38 -17.13
N ALA A 375 12.35 10.36 -16.24
CA ALA A 375 13.29 10.66 -15.16
C ALA A 375 13.48 9.45 -14.24
N PHE A 376 12.37 8.79 -13.85
CA PHE A 376 12.41 7.57 -13.05
C PHE A 376 13.12 6.42 -13.79
N SER A 377 12.90 6.29 -15.10
CA SER A 377 13.58 5.27 -15.89
C SER A 377 15.10 5.49 -15.94
N TYR A 378 15.57 6.73 -16.06
CA TYR A 378 17.02 7.04 -15.95
C TYR A 378 17.56 6.73 -14.56
N PHE A 379 16.79 7.02 -13.49
CA PHE A 379 17.19 6.70 -12.12
C PHE A 379 17.40 5.18 -11.95
N LEU A 380 16.46 4.35 -12.41
CA LEU A 380 16.58 2.88 -12.34
C LEU A 380 17.80 2.35 -13.11
N ASN A 381 18.19 3.02 -14.20
CA ASN A 381 19.38 2.68 -14.98
C ASN A 381 20.68 3.25 -14.38
N LYS A 382 20.62 3.90 -13.21
CA LYS A 382 21.73 4.61 -12.54
C LYS A 382 22.31 5.80 -13.33
N ASP A 383 21.60 6.31 -14.33
CA ASP A 383 21.96 7.53 -15.04
C ASP A 383 21.42 8.75 -14.27
N TYR A 384 21.99 8.95 -13.10
CA TYR A 384 21.48 9.90 -12.11
C TYR A 384 21.52 11.36 -12.61
N ASP A 385 22.52 11.73 -13.41
CA ASP A 385 22.63 13.08 -13.94
C ASP A 385 21.48 13.40 -14.89
N LYS A 386 21.14 12.47 -15.80
CA LYS A 386 19.96 12.62 -16.65
C LYS A 386 18.65 12.57 -15.87
N ALA A 387 18.55 11.72 -14.85
CA ALA A 387 17.36 11.68 -14.01
C ALA A 387 17.11 13.03 -13.34
N MET A 388 18.15 13.63 -12.73
CA MET A 388 18.07 14.91 -12.05
C MET A 388 17.74 16.07 -13.00
N ASP A 389 18.35 16.09 -14.19
CA ASP A 389 18.02 17.07 -15.23
C ASP A 389 16.53 16.99 -15.61
N LYS A 390 16.01 15.77 -15.82
CA LYS A 390 14.59 15.58 -16.19
C LYS A 390 13.64 15.93 -15.05
N TYR A 391 13.95 15.60 -13.80
CA TYR A 391 13.15 16.05 -12.65
C TYR A 391 13.15 17.57 -12.51
N SER A 392 14.30 18.23 -12.74
CA SER A 392 14.44 19.69 -12.70
C SER A 392 13.62 20.38 -13.80
N ASP A 393 13.73 19.88 -15.04
CA ASP A 393 12.93 20.38 -16.16
C ASP A 393 11.44 20.19 -15.93
N ASN A 394 11.07 19.00 -15.40
CA ASN A 394 9.67 18.71 -15.08
C ASN A 394 9.13 19.64 -13.98
N LEU A 395 9.89 19.87 -12.91
CA LEU A 395 9.50 20.77 -11.83
C LEU A 395 9.21 22.19 -12.35
N LYS A 396 10.14 22.76 -13.13
CA LYS A 396 9.97 24.08 -13.74
C LYS A 396 8.67 24.16 -14.57
N GLN A 397 8.46 23.14 -15.38
CA GLN A 397 7.32 23.13 -16.30
C GLN A 397 6.01 22.89 -15.56
N ALA A 398 5.98 21.96 -14.61
CA ALA A 398 4.81 21.70 -13.76
C ALA A 398 4.40 22.97 -12.98
N MET A 399 5.38 23.71 -12.41
CA MET A 399 5.12 24.99 -11.76
C MET A 399 4.51 26.02 -12.72
N ASN A 400 5.07 26.17 -13.94
CA ASN A 400 4.56 27.11 -14.94
C ASN A 400 3.13 26.77 -15.38
N LEU A 401 2.81 25.50 -15.44
CA LEU A 401 1.50 25.00 -15.83
C LEU A 401 0.51 24.93 -14.66
N GLY A 402 0.94 25.14 -13.40
CA GLY A 402 0.14 24.97 -12.21
C GLY A 402 -0.17 23.51 -11.89
N ASP A 403 0.64 22.57 -12.38
CA ASP A 403 0.46 21.14 -12.19
C ASP A 403 1.06 20.67 -10.87
N LYS A 404 0.24 20.67 -9.83
CA LYS A 404 0.67 20.27 -8.48
C LYS A 404 1.04 18.79 -8.39
N HIS A 405 0.40 17.90 -9.18
CA HIS A 405 0.77 16.49 -9.27
C HIS A 405 2.22 16.33 -9.79
N GLY A 406 2.53 16.98 -10.91
CA GLY A 406 3.89 17.00 -11.47
C GLY A 406 4.93 17.61 -10.54
N VAL A 407 4.55 18.64 -9.77
CA VAL A 407 5.43 19.25 -8.75
C VAL A 407 5.72 18.26 -7.63
N ALA A 408 4.70 17.58 -7.09
CA ALA A 408 4.86 16.57 -6.05
C ALA A 408 5.76 15.41 -6.53
N GLY A 409 5.53 14.91 -7.75
CA GLY A 409 6.34 13.85 -8.35
C GLY A 409 7.80 14.25 -8.55
N SER A 410 8.07 15.50 -8.93
CA SER A 410 9.44 16.00 -9.08
C SER A 410 10.16 16.09 -7.73
N PHE A 411 9.47 16.58 -6.68
CA PHE A 411 10.05 16.58 -5.32
C PHE A 411 10.30 15.16 -4.82
N ALA A 412 9.39 14.21 -5.06
CA ALA A 412 9.61 12.80 -4.72
C ALA A 412 10.83 12.21 -5.46
N GLY A 413 11.04 12.59 -6.74
CA GLY A 413 12.23 12.20 -7.50
C GLY A 413 13.53 12.76 -6.93
N PHE A 414 13.55 14.02 -6.52
CA PHE A 414 14.70 14.61 -5.81
C PHE A 414 14.95 13.92 -4.46
N GLY A 415 13.88 13.63 -3.71
CA GLY A 415 13.96 12.88 -2.46
C GLY A 415 14.56 11.48 -2.65
N LEU A 416 14.16 10.78 -3.71
CA LEU A 416 14.69 9.47 -4.07
C LEU A 416 16.19 9.52 -4.40
N TYR A 417 16.63 10.52 -5.14
CA TYR A 417 18.05 10.72 -5.43
C TYR A 417 18.84 11.03 -4.15
N SER A 418 18.37 11.98 -3.32
CA SER A 418 19.04 12.34 -2.08
C SER A 418 19.14 11.15 -1.11
N LEU A 419 18.11 10.33 -1.04
CA LEU A 419 18.13 9.09 -0.27
C LEU A 419 19.20 8.11 -0.79
N ASN A 420 19.31 7.96 -2.11
CA ASN A 420 20.28 7.06 -2.74
C ASN A 420 21.76 7.47 -2.52
N ILE A 421 22.02 8.75 -2.31
CA ILE A 421 23.36 9.26 -1.99
C ILE A 421 23.62 9.49 -0.50
N GLY A 422 22.69 9.04 0.38
CA GLY A 422 22.83 9.16 1.84
C GLY A 422 22.52 10.54 2.42
N GLU A 423 22.05 11.49 1.62
CA GLU A 423 21.70 12.86 2.06
C GLU A 423 20.30 12.88 2.73
N TYR A 424 20.18 12.18 3.86
CA TYR A 424 18.89 11.88 4.51
C TYR A 424 18.08 13.11 4.90
N LYS A 425 18.74 14.18 5.40
CA LYS A 425 18.07 15.42 5.76
C LYS A 425 17.42 16.08 4.55
N GLN A 426 18.17 16.16 3.45
CA GLN A 426 17.67 16.75 2.21
C GLN A 426 16.56 15.89 1.60
N ALA A 427 16.67 14.56 1.70
CA ALA A 427 15.62 13.63 1.28
C ALA A 427 14.31 13.86 2.06
N LEU A 428 14.39 14.03 3.40
CA LEU A 428 13.23 14.37 4.23
C LEU A 428 12.58 15.69 3.82
N ASP A 429 13.38 16.73 3.53
CA ASP A 429 12.86 18.03 3.10
C ASP A 429 12.09 17.92 1.78
N TYR A 430 12.61 17.16 0.82
CA TYR A 430 11.94 16.93 -0.46
C TYR A 430 10.66 16.11 -0.30
N TYR A 431 10.68 15.02 0.47
CA TYR A 431 9.48 14.21 0.68
C TYR A 431 8.41 14.94 1.52
N ASN A 432 8.80 15.81 2.47
CA ASN A 432 7.85 16.68 3.17
C ASN A 432 7.16 17.68 2.22
N ASN A 433 7.90 18.24 1.25
CA ASN A 433 7.30 19.11 0.23
C ASN A 433 6.32 18.33 -0.66
N ALA A 434 6.72 17.13 -1.12
CA ALA A 434 5.84 16.25 -1.89
C ALA A 434 4.58 15.87 -1.10
N LEU A 435 4.74 15.48 0.17
CA LEU A 435 3.65 15.11 1.07
C LEU A 435 2.66 16.26 1.29
N LYS A 436 3.17 17.46 1.57
CA LYS A 436 2.34 18.65 1.77
C LYS A 436 1.48 18.94 0.54
N ILE A 437 2.08 18.93 -0.64
CA ILE A 437 1.36 19.17 -1.90
C ILE A 437 0.33 18.07 -2.16
N SER A 438 0.71 16.80 -1.93
CA SER A 438 -0.20 15.65 -2.13
C SER A 438 -1.42 15.72 -1.23
N ILE A 439 -1.26 16.12 0.03
CA ILE A 439 -2.38 16.34 0.97
C ILE A 439 -3.27 17.48 0.46
N GLU A 440 -2.67 18.58 0.00
CA GLU A 440 -3.42 19.75 -0.51
C GLU A 440 -4.33 19.39 -1.71
N ILE A 441 -3.86 18.50 -2.60
CA ILE A 441 -4.61 18.11 -3.81
C ILE A 441 -5.36 16.79 -3.67
N GLY A 442 -5.29 16.12 -2.50
CA GLY A 442 -5.91 14.80 -2.28
C GLY A 442 -5.22 13.64 -3.01
N ASP A 443 -3.96 13.79 -3.44
CA ASP A 443 -3.21 12.78 -4.18
C ASP A 443 -2.66 11.71 -3.24
N ASN A 444 -3.36 10.61 -3.13
CA ASN A 444 -2.95 9.50 -2.26
C ASN A 444 -1.72 8.75 -2.78
N TYR A 445 -1.45 8.77 -4.09
CA TYR A 445 -0.27 8.09 -4.65
C TYR A 445 1.02 8.75 -4.16
N TRP A 446 1.22 10.07 -4.41
CA TRP A 446 2.41 10.77 -3.94
C TRP A 446 2.46 10.91 -2.42
N LYS A 447 1.29 10.99 -1.75
CA LYS A 447 1.19 10.90 -0.29
C LYS A 447 1.75 9.58 0.24
N GLY A 448 1.30 8.45 -0.30
CA GLY A 448 1.76 7.13 0.12
C GLY A 448 3.25 6.92 -0.16
N ILE A 449 3.73 7.30 -1.36
CA ILE A 449 5.16 7.24 -1.72
C ILE A 449 6.01 8.06 -0.74
N SER A 450 5.61 9.31 -0.46
CA SER A 450 6.35 10.18 0.45
C SER A 450 6.43 9.58 1.87
N LEU A 451 5.31 9.10 2.40
CA LEU A 451 5.28 8.45 3.73
C LEU A 451 6.16 7.20 3.77
N GLY A 452 6.07 6.30 2.78
CA GLY A 452 6.89 5.09 2.72
C GLY A 452 8.39 5.42 2.65
N SER A 453 8.77 6.38 1.82
CA SER A 453 10.15 6.83 1.68
C SER A 453 10.69 7.51 2.96
N MET A 454 9.87 8.32 3.64
CA MET A 454 10.22 8.86 4.96
C MET A 454 10.43 7.73 5.98
N GLY A 455 9.62 6.68 5.93
CA GLY A 455 9.82 5.48 6.75
C GLY A 455 11.19 4.82 6.51
N LEU A 456 11.61 4.72 5.25
CA LEU A 456 12.94 4.19 4.90
C LEU A 456 14.07 5.12 5.38
N ILE A 457 13.91 6.43 5.26
CA ILE A 457 14.89 7.40 5.77
C ILE A 457 15.04 7.26 7.28
N TYR A 458 13.93 7.24 8.05
CA TYR A 458 13.98 7.07 9.50
C TYR A 458 14.61 5.74 9.92
N GLN A 459 14.45 4.69 9.11
CA GLN A 459 15.15 3.43 9.31
C GLN A 459 16.67 3.58 9.13
N ASN A 460 17.13 4.30 8.10
CA ASN A 460 18.55 4.48 7.83
C ASN A 460 19.23 5.39 8.86
N ILE A 461 18.50 6.36 9.43
CA ILE A 461 19.03 7.18 10.54
C ILE A 461 18.84 6.56 11.92
N GLY A 462 18.40 5.30 12.01
CA GLY A 462 18.31 4.54 13.27
C GLY A 462 17.04 4.77 14.10
N GLU A 463 16.11 5.61 13.64
CA GLU A 463 14.84 5.91 14.32
C GLU A 463 13.74 4.91 13.95
N TYR A 464 13.93 3.64 14.37
CA TYR A 464 13.10 2.52 13.93
C TYR A 464 11.61 2.61 14.33
N ASP A 465 11.28 3.23 15.44
CA ASP A 465 9.89 3.35 15.88
C ASP A 465 9.13 4.39 15.02
N GLN A 466 9.78 5.50 14.65
CA GLN A 466 9.24 6.45 13.67
C GLN A 466 9.13 5.82 12.27
N SER A 467 10.17 5.09 11.85
CA SER A 467 10.17 4.35 10.58
C SER A 467 8.91 3.50 10.45
N LEU A 468 8.62 2.64 11.45
CA LEU A 468 7.46 1.76 11.40
C LEU A 468 6.14 2.53 11.35
N THR A 469 6.05 3.67 12.03
CA THR A 469 4.87 4.55 11.99
C THR A 469 4.61 5.06 10.58
N TYR A 470 5.63 5.58 9.90
CA TYR A 470 5.51 6.08 8.53
C TYR A 470 5.20 4.96 7.51
N ILE A 471 5.85 3.79 7.64
CA ILE A 471 5.55 2.62 6.80
C ILE A 471 4.08 2.20 6.97
N ASN A 472 3.56 2.17 8.20
CA ASN A 472 2.17 1.82 8.46
C ASN A 472 1.19 2.84 7.86
N HIS A 473 1.45 4.14 8.00
CA HIS A 473 0.61 5.17 7.37
C HIS A 473 0.61 5.06 5.84
N SER A 474 1.76 4.74 5.23
CA SER A 474 1.85 4.47 3.80
C SER A 474 1.05 3.23 3.42
N LEU A 475 1.21 2.13 4.17
CA LEU A 475 0.44 0.90 3.98
C LEU A 475 -1.06 1.14 4.07
N ASP A 476 -1.52 1.90 5.06
CA ASP A 476 -2.94 2.23 5.22
C ASP A 476 -3.46 3.08 4.05
N THR A 477 -2.64 4.01 3.55
CA THR A 477 -2.98 4.80 2.37
C THR A 477 -3.16 3.91 1.15
N PHE A 478 -2.20 3.03 0.86
CA PHE A 478 -2.28 2.15 -0.31
C PHE A 478 -3.25 0.96 -0.14
N LYS A 479 -3.52 0.52 1.09
CA LYS A 479 -4.59 -0.46 1.35
C LYS A 479 -5.98 0.11 1.08
N LYS A 480 -6.22 1.37 1.41
CA LYS A 480 -7.49 2.05 1.08
C LYS A 480 -7.70 2.14 -0.43
N GLU A 481 -6.63 2.30 -1.19
CA GLU A 481 -6.65 2.31 -2.66
C GLU A 481 -6.49 0.92 -3.28
N ASN A 482 -6.31 -0.12 -2.47
CA ASN A 482 -6.01 -1.48 -2.91
C ASN A 482 -4.83 -1.57 -3.90
N ASN A 483 -3.80 -0.72 -3.69
CA ASN A 483 -2.62 -0.67 -4.53
C ASN A 483 -1.66 -1.82 -4.18
N ARG A 484 -1.86 -2.97 -4.82
CA ARG A 484 -1.12 -4.19 -4.55
C ARG A 484 0.39 -4.03 -4.75
N ARG A 485 0.81 -3.38 -5.85
CA ARG A 485 2.22 -3.13 -6.14
C ARG A 485 2.91 -2.36 -5.01
N MET A 486 2.27 -1.29 -4.52
CA MET A 486 2.80 -0.50 -3.41
C MET A 486 2.71 -1.23 -2.07
N ILE A 487 1.66 -2.02 -1.84
CA ILE A 487 1.53 -2.87 -0.64
C ILE A 487 2.65 -3.92 -0.62
N CYS A 488 2.92 -4.58 -1.74
CA CYS A 488 4.03 -5.52 -1.90
C CYS A 488 5.38 -4.86 -1.53
N SER A 489 5.68 -3.71 -2.11
CA SER A 489 6.90 -2.95 -1.82
C SER A 489 7.01 -2.54 -0.35
N LEU A 490 5.90 -2.15 0.28
CA LEU A 490 5.88 -1.76 1.69
C LEU A 490 5.98 -2.95 2.65
N LEU A 491 5.43 -4.11 2.28
CA LEU A 491 5.65 -5.36 3.03
C LEU A 491 7.12 -5.76 2.99
N ASN A 492 7.76 -5.65 1.82
CA ASN A 492 9.21 -5.85 1.69
C ASN A 492 10.00 -4.86 2.57
N MET A 493 9.65 -3.58 2.54
CA MET A 493 10.28 -2.55 3.38
C MET A 493 10.10 -2.85 4.88
N ARG A 494 8.91 -3.31 5.28
CA ARG A 494 8.62 -3.72 6.65
C ARG A 494 9.42 -4.97 7.06
N GLY A 495 9.59 -5.93 6.17
CA GLY A 495 10.48 -7.08 6.38
C GLY A 495 11.94 -6.67 6.58
N PHE A 496 12.43 -5.77 5.74
CA PHE A 496 13.77 -5.18 5.88
C PHE A 496 13.94 -4.39 7.19
N HIS A 497 12.90 -3.67 7.63
CA HIS A 497 12.87 -3.02 8.94
C HIS A 497 13.08 -4.02 10.09
N TYR A 498 12.38 -5.15 10.09
CA TYR A 498 12.55 -6.17 11.13
C TYR A 498 13.91 -6.86 11.05
N TRP A 499 14.46 -7.04 9.85
CA TRP A 499 15.83 -7.54 9.66
C TRP A 499 16.86 -6.62 10.33
N LYS A 500 16.81 -5.30 10.09
CA LYS A 500 17.68 -4.30 10.75
C LYS A 500 17.58 -4.37 12.28
N LYS A 501 16.41 -4.67 12.83
CA LYS A 501 16.21 -4.86 14.29
C LYS A 501 16.68 -6.23 14.82
N GLY A 502 17.06 -7.17 13.96
CA GLY A 502 17.40 -8.53 14.32
C GLY A 502 16.22 -9.44 14.64
N ASP A 503 15.00 -9.02 14.32
CA ASP A 503 13.80 -9.84 14.43
C ASP A 503 13.58 -10.62 13.13
N TYR A 504 14.38 -11.66 12.96
CA TYR A 504 14.40 -12.44 11.71
C TYR A 504 13.13 -13.23 11.45
N ILE A 505 12.34 -13.53 12.49
CA ILE A 505 11.06 -14.24 12.35
C ILE A 505 10.05 -13.32 11.64
N ASN A 506 9.84 -12.13 12.18
CA ASN A 506 8.94 -11.16 11.56
C ASN A 506 9.49 -10.66 10.22
N ALA A 507 10.81 -10.54 10.06
CA ALA A 507 11.43 -10.20 8.78
C ALA A 507 11.03 -11.21 7.69
N LEU A 508 11.25 -12.51 7.92
CA LEU A 508 10.89 -13.56 6.97
C LEU A 508 9.39 -13.62 6.69
N ASP A 509 8.54 -13.41 7.70
CA ASP A 509 7.09 -13.41 7.53
C ASP A 509 6.64 -12.32 6.56
N TYR A 510 7.06 -11.06 6.78
CA TYR A 510 6.68 -9.96 5.87
C TYR A 510 7.33 -10.06 4.50
N LEU A 511 8.58 -10.52 4.40
CA LEU A 511 9.26 -10.75 3.13
C LEU A 511 8.58 -11.86 2.32
N GLN A 512 8.13 -12.93 2.98
CA GLN A 512 7.41 -14.02 2.33
C GLN A 512 6.02 -13.57 1.88
N GLN A 513 5.30 -12.76 2.67
CA GLN A 513 4.04 -12.15 2.23
C GLN A 513 4.25 -11.28 0.99
N SER A 514 5.32 -10.46 0.98
CA SER A 514 5.69 -9.65 -0.18
C SER A 514 6.00 -10.51 -1.41
N LEU A 515 6.81 -11.56 -1.23
CA LEU A 515 7.20 -12.46 -2.31
C LEU A 515 5.99 -13.21 -2.88
N THR A 516 5.14 -13.78 -2.02
CA THR A 516 3.91 -14.47 -2.47
C THR A 516 3.03 -13.52 -3.27
N MET A 517 2.84 -12.28 -2.77
CA MET A 517 2.06 -11.27 -3.48
C MET A 517 2.68 -10.88 -4.83
N ALA A 518 4.01 -10.85 -4.95
CA ALA A 518 4.71 -10.58 -6.20
C ALA A 518 4.63 -11.75 -7.20
N GLU A 519 4.74 -13.00 -6.71
CA GLU A 519 4.70 -14.23 -7.53
C GLU A 519 3.30 -14.54 -8.06
N GLU A 520 2.23 -14.06 -7.42
CA GLU A 520 0.87 -14.18 -7.93
C GLU A 520 0.62 -13.34 -9.20
N ASN A 521 1.58 -12.47 -9.57
CA ASN A 521 1.51 -11.63 -10.77
C ASN A 521 2.74 -11.89 -11.65
N ASP A 522 2.66 -12.90 -12.51
CA ASP A 522 3.76 -13.38 -13.37
C ASP A 522 4.37 -12.28 -14.28
N ASP A 523 3.65 -11.18 -14.52
CA ASP A 523 4.05 -10.09 -15.41
C ASP A 523 4.96 -9.04 -14.74
N GLU A 524 5.20 -9.11 -13.42
CA GLU A 524 5.93 -8.07 -12.66
C GLU A 524 7.21 -8.59 -11.99
N ILE A 525 8.16 -9.05 -12.80
CA ILE A 525 9.46 -9.60 -12.34
C ILE A 525 10.18 -8.66 -11.35
N ASP A 526 10.07 -7.35 -11.53
CA ASP A 526 10.77 -6.37 -10.69
C ASP A 526 10.29 -6.37 -9.22
N LEU A 527 9.06 -6.79 -8.96
CA LEU A 527 8.54 -6.90 -7.59
C LEU A 527 9.11 -8.10 -6.82
N THR A 528 9.50 -9.17 -7.51
CA THR A 528 10.07 -10.37 -6.87
C THR A 528 11.53 -10.22 -6.47
N ILE A 529 12.26 -9.31 -7.13
CA ILE A 529 13.71 -9.12 -6.94
C ILE A 529 14.04 -8.72 -5.49
N ASN A 530 13.37 -7.70 -4.96
CA ASN A 530 13.69 -7.15 -3.63
C ASN A 530 13.36 -8.11 -2.48
N PRO A 531 12.18 -8.75 -2.40
CA PRO A 531 11.92 -9.72 -1.33
C PRO A 531 12.82 -10.95 -1.42
N LEU A 532 13.15 -11.47 -2.61
CA LEU A 532 14.13 -12.56 -2.77
C LEU A 532 15.51 -12.16 -2.23
N ASN A 533 15.98 -10.96 -2.60
CA ASN A 533 17.24 -10.43 -2.09
C ASN A 533 17.23 -10.35 -0.56
N ASN A 534 16.22 -9.71 0.02
CA ASN A 534 16.16 -9.50 1.46
C ASN A 534 15.96 -10.79 2.26
N ILE A 535 15.25 -11.79 1.74
CA ILE A 535 15.21 -13.12 2.34
C ILE A 535 16.62 -13.74 2.35
N GLY A 536 17.37 -13.58 1.26
CA GLY A 536 18.76 -14.01 1.17
C GLY A 536 19.65 -13.36 2.25
N LEU A 537 19.48 -12.05 2.50
CA LEU A 537 20.19 -11.32 3.55
C LEU A 537 19.85 -11.85 4.94
N VAL A 538 18.57 -12.11 5.23
CA VAL A 538 18.17 -12.69 6.52
C VAL A 538 18.87 -14.04 6.77
N TYR A 539 18.98 -14.89 5.76
CA TYR A 539 19.68 -16.17 5.90
C TYR A 539 21.20 -16.02 6.05
N VAL A 540 21.83 -14.97 5.51
CA VAL A 540 23.23 -14.66 5.79
C VAL A 540 23.42 -14.36 7.29
N GLU A 541 22.59 -13.51 7.88
CA GLU A 541 22.65 -13.19 9.31
C GLU A 541 22.39 -14.40 10.22
N GLN A 542 21.60 -15.36 9.73
CA GLN A 542 21.37 -16.64 10.42
C GLN A 542 22.48 -17.67 10.15
N HIS A 543 23.52 -17.32 9.38
CA HIS A 543 24.61 -18.20 8.94
C HIS A 543 24.15 -19.42 8.09
N ASP A 544 22.94 -19.38 7.54
CA ASP A 544 22.46 -20.41 6.60
C ASP A 544 22.80 -20.00 5.15
N TYR A 545 24.10 -20.03 4.85
CA TYR A 545 24.64 -19.60 3.56
C TYR A 545 24.11 -20.41 2.36
N LYS A 546 23.67 -21.67 2.59
CA LYS A 546 23.06 -22.48 1.53
C LYS A 546 21.70 -21.93 1.12
N LYS A 547 20.82 -21.69 2.09
CA LYS A 547 19.53 -21.08 1.80
C LYS A 547 19.69 -19.66 1.26
N SER A 548 20.61 -18.89 1.81
CA SER A 548 20.92 -17.58 1.27
C SER A 548 21.20 -17.63 -0.24
N LEU A 549 22.08 -18.54 -0.70
CA LEU A 549 22.39 -18.71 -2.11
C LEU A 549 21.18 -19.17 -2.95
N GLU A 550 20.25 -19.96 -2.40
CA GLU A 550 19.03 -20.34 -3.12
C GLU A 550 18.21 -19.12 -3.54
N TYR A 551 18.04 -18.17 -2.64
CA TYR A 551 17.29 -16.93 -2.89
C TYR A 551 18.10 -15.92 -3.72
N LEU A 552 19.36 -15.67 -3.34
CA LEU A 552 20.21 -14.69 -4.01
C LEU A 552 20.56 -15.09 -5.46
N ASN A 553 20.68 -16.39 -5.78
CA ASN A 553 20.88 -16.83 -7.16
C ASN A 553 19.63 -16.56 -8.02
N LYS A 554 18.42 -16.69 -7.46
CA LYS A 554 17.19 -16.28 -8.17
C LYS A 554 17.20 -14.78 -8.41
N THR A 555 17.57 -13.99 -7.39
CA THR A 555 17.75 -12.53 -7.53
C THR A 555 18.74 -12.18 -8.64
N GLU A 556 19.90 -12.85 -8.68
CA GLU A 556 20.92 -12.63 -9.72
C GLU A 556 20.39 -12.90 -11.13
N ILE A 557 19.63 -13.97 -11.31
CA ILE A 557 19.03 -14.33 -12.60
C ILE A 557 18.05 -13.24 -13.05
N LEU A 558 17.13 -12.83 -12.18
CA LEU A 558 16.12 -11.83 -12.50
C LEU A 558 16.75 -10.44 -12.75
N GLN A 559 17.76 -10.05 -11.96
CA GLN A 559 18.49 -8.80 -12.18
C GLN A 559 19.22 -8.79 -13.52
N LYS A 560 19.86 -9.89 -13.91
CA LYS A 560 20.52 -10.02 -15.22
C LYS A 560 19.50 -9.95 -16.36
N GLN A 561 18.35 -10.59 -16.20
CA GLN A 561 17.27 -10.55 -17.17
C GLN A 561 16.74 -9.11 -17.35
N LEU A 562 16.40 -8.44 -16.26
CA LEU A 562 15.71 -7.15 -16.29
C LEU A 562 16.67 -5.97 -16.53
N TYR A 563 17.87 -5.99 -15.92
CA TYR A 563 18.84 -4.87 -15.96
C TYR A 563 20.11 -5.16 -16.77
N GLY A 564 20.29 -6.41 -17.25
CA GLY A 564 21.51 -6.86 -17.94
C GLY A 564 22.73 -6.96 -17.04
N ARG A 565 22.57 -6.84 -15.71
CA ARG A 565 23.67 -6.87 -14.71
C ARG A 565 23.17 -7.35 -13.35
N VAL A 566 24.09 -7.73 -12.48
CA VAL A 566 23.82 -7.96 -11.05
C VAL A 566 23.96 -6.64 -10.32
N CYS A 567 23.08 -6.36 -9.36
CA CYS A 567 23.19 -5.20 -8.48
C CYS A 567 24.26 -5.44 -7.40
N PHE A 568 24.86 -4.36 -6.93
CA PHE A 568 25.95 -4.37 -5.97
C PHE A 568 25.61 -5.18 -4.70
N GLU A 569 24.47 -4.91 -4.07
CA GLU A 569 24.06 -5.59 -2.83
C GLU A 569 23.96 -7.11 -3.02
N ALA A 570 23.24 -7.60 -4.02
CA ALA A 570 23.13 -9.03 -4.29
C ALA A 570 24.53 -9.66 -4.55
N ALA A 571 25.40 -8.97 -5.30
CA ALA A 571 26.72 -9.48 -5.61
C ALA A 571 27.61 -9.66 -4.38
N ILE A 572 27.60 -8.71 -3.44
CA ILE A 572 28.42 -8.82 -2.21
C ILE A 572 27.91 -9.94 -1.29
N TYR A 573 26.59 -10.10 -1.14
CA TYR A 573 26.03 -11.15 -0.29
C TYR A 573 26.13 -12.55 -0.91
N ILE A 574 26.01 -12.69 -2.25
CA ILE A 574 26.34 -13.93 -2.97
C ILE A 574 27.81 -14.31 -2.71
N SER A 575 28.71 -13.34 -2.83
CA SER A 575 30.14 -13.57 -2.65
C SER A 575 30.48 -13.93 -1.19
N LEU A 576 29.85 -13.27 -0.21
CA LEU A 576 29.99 -13.61 1.20
C LEU A 576 29.51 -15.02 1.51
N SER A 577 28.37 -15.40 0.98
CA SER A 577 27.81 -16.74 1.14
C SER A 577 28.71 -17.81 0.52
N LYS A 578 29.25 -17.56 -0.69
CA LYS A 578 30.22 -18.44 -1.35
C LYS A 578 31.52 -18.57 -0.56
N LYS A 579 32.09 -17.45 -0.06
CA LYS A 579 33.30 -17.44 0.76
C LYS A 579 33.13 -18.35 1.98
N ASN A 580 32.01 -18.22 2.71
CA ASN A 580 31.74 -19.00 3.91
C ASN A 580 31.46 -20.50 3.61
N LEU A 581 31.06 -20.85 2.40
CA LEU A 581 30.92 -22.23 1.96
C LEU A 581 32.18 -22.81 1.33
N GLY A 582 33.28 -22.06 1.26
CA GLY A 582 34.53 -22.48 0.61
C GLY A 582 34.43 -22.57 -0.91
N MET A 583 33.52 -21.82 -1.54
CA MET A 583 33.31 -21.75 -2.99
C MET A 583 34.02 -20.54 -3.57
N ASP A 584 34.41 -20.65 -4.84
CA ASP A 584 35.01 -19.53 -5.57
C ASP A 584 34.01 -18.39 -5.82
N TYR A 585 34.49 -17.15 -5.74
CA TYR A 585 33.73 -15.93 -6.05
C TYR A 585 34.62 -14.88 -6.76
N ASP A 586 34.00 -13.97 -7.51
CA ASP A 586 34.69 -13.00 -8.35
C ASP A 586 34.97 -11.68 -7.60
N ILE A 587 36.18 -11.57 -7.03
CA ILE A 587 36.65 -10.35 -6.35
C ILE A 587 36.74 -9.16 -7.33
N ASN A 588 37.09 -9.37 -8.61
CA ASN A 588 37.22 -8.29 -9.58
C ASN A 588 35.85 -7.68 -9.90
N LEU A 589 34.80 -8.50 -9.96
CA LEU A 589 33.43 -8.00 -10.09
C LEU A 589 33.07 -7.09 -8.91
N ILE A 590 33.37 -7.53 -7.67
CA ILE A 590 33.09 -6.72 -6.47
C ILE A 590 33.83 -5.38 -6.52
N LYS A 591 35.13 -5.39 -6.81
CA LYS A 591 35.94 -4.16 -6.93
C LYS A 591 35.47 -3.23 -8.06
N LYS A 592 34.91 -3.77 -9.13
CA LYS A 592 34.26 -2.98 -10.18
C LYS A 592 32.98 -2.33 -9.67
N LEU A 593 32.09 -3.10 -9.04
CA LEU A 593 30.80 -2.61 -8.56
C LEU A 593 30.95 -1.53 -7.48
N ILE A 594 31.93 -1.68 -6.56
CA ILE A 594 32.27 -0.64 -5.57
C ILE A 594 32.51 0.74 -6.23
N LYS A 595 33.20 0.78 -7.37
CA LYS A 595 33.49 2.04 -8.10
C LYS A 595 32.26 2.69 -8.74
N GLU A 596 31.22 1.92 -8.96
CA GLU A 596 29.97 2.37 -9.56
C GLU A 596 28.99 2.94 -8.52
N GLU A 597 29.19 2.62 -7.22
CA GLU A 597 28.30 3.12 -6.14
C GLU A 597 28.73 4.53 -5.70
N LYS A 598 27.72 5.40 -5.53
CA LYS A 598 27.93 6.76 -5.00
C LYS A 598 27.93 6.80 -3.48
N TYR A 599 27.24 5.86 -2.84
CA TYR A 599 27.17 5.69 -1.39
C TYR A 599 27.06 4.21 -1.05
N ILE A 600 27.79 3.77 -0.03
CA ILE A 600 27.79 2.40 0.48
C ILE A 600 27.39 2.49 1.96
N GLU A 601 26.33 1.78 2.32
CA GLU A 601 25.79 1.80 3.68
C GLU A 601 26.71 1.04 4.67
N ASP A 602 26.50 1.29 5.97
CA ASP A 602 27.26 0.70 7.05
C ASP A 602 27.31 -0.83 7.00
N PHE A 603 26.16 -1.49 6.83
CA PHE A 603 26.09 -2.95 6.75
C PHE A 603 26.75 -3.50 5.48
N GLN A 604 26.73 -2.78 4.37
CA GLN A 604 27.40 -3.16 3.14
C GLN A 604 28.92 -3.02 3.28
N ASN A 605 29.40 -1.94 3.92
CA ASN A 605 30.80 -1.74 4.25
C ASN A 605 31.31 -2.87 5.18
N HIS A 606 30.50 -3.31 6.15
CA HIS A 606 30.82 -4.44 7.02
C HIS A 606 30.98 -5.74 6.20
N VAL A 607 30.07 -6.01 5.26
CA VAL A 607 30.20 -7.16 4.34
C VAL A 607 31.45 -7.07 3.47
N LEU A 608 31.79 -5.87 2.97
CA LEU A 608 33.02 -5.67 2.21
C LEU A 608 34.26 -5.95 3.03
N TYR A 609 34.30 -5.55 4.30
CA TYR A 609 35.39 -5.92 5.23
C TYR A 609 35.51 -7.44 5.35
N GLN A 610 34.38 -8.14 5.58
CA GLN A 610 34.38 -9.61 5.67
C GLN A 610 34.82 -10.31 4.38
N LEU A 611 34.56 -9.69 3.20
CA LEU A 611 34.94 -10.24 1.90
C LEU A 611 36.41 -9.96 1.55
N LEU A 612 36.86 -8.73 1.73
CA LEU A 612 38.13 -8.23 1.19
C LEU A 612 39.23 -8.19 2.27
N GLU A 613 38.86 -8.28 3.55
CA GLU A 613 39.75 -8.21 4.72
C GLU A 613 40.51 -6.87 4.81
N GLU A 614 39.98 -5.82 4.18
CA GLU A 614 40.52 -4.46 4.19
C GLU A 614 39.88 -3.66 5.31
N VAL A 615 40.68 -3.30 6.35
CA VAL A 615 40.23 -2.61 7.58
C VAL A 615 39.53 -1.28 7.30
N SER A 616 39.87 -0.60 6.20
CA SER A 616 39.26 0.67 5.81
C SER A 616 37.74 0.60 5.61
N TYR A 617 37.19 -0.55 5.19
CA TYR A 617 35.74 -0.74 5.12
C TYR A 617 35.11 -0.86 6.51
N LEU A 618 35.75 -1.54 7.44
CA LEU A 618 35.27 -1.62 8.82
C LEU A 618 35.34 -0.26 9.52
N GLU A 619 36.41 0.51 9.29
CA GLU A 619 36.54 1.88 9.80
C GLU A 619 35.41 2.78 9.27
N THR A 620 35.12 2.68 7.96
CA THR A 620 34.03 3.43 7.34
C THR A 620 32.68 3.04 7.96
N ALA A 621 32.39 1.76 8.08
CA ALA A 621 31.16 1.26 8.72
C ALA A 621 31.04 1.76 10.17
N TYR A 622 32.12 1.68 10.95
CA TYR A 622 32.15 2.16 12.32
C TYR A 622 31.87 3.66 12.41
N ASN A 623 32.50 4.47 11.56
CA ASN A 623 32.29 5.91 11.55
C ASN A 623 30.85 6.27 11.20
N GLN A 624 30.23 5.59 10.24
CA GLN A 624 28.81 5.76 9.86
C GLN A 624 27.89 5.42 11.04
N ILE A 625 28.13 4.32 11.74
CA ILE A 625 27.37 3.93 12.95
C ILE A 625 27.51 4.95 14.07
N GLN A 626 28.75 5.47 14.31
CA GLN A 626 28.98 6.50 15.33
C GLN A 626 28.31 7.83 14.96
N GLU A 627 28.37 8.24 13.70
CA GLU A 627 27.69 9.44 13.20
C GLU A 627 26.16 9.32 13.39
N THR A 628 25.57 8.18 13.04
CA THR A 628 24.16 7.90 13.29
C THR A 628 23.83 7.99 14.77
N ALA A 629 24.58 7.31 15.63
CA ALA A 629 24.35 7.30 17.09
C ALA A 629 24.47 8.71 17.69
N ASN A 630 25.44 9.51 17.25
CA ASN A 630 25.64 10.88 17.74
C ASN A 630 24.51 11.87 17.35
N ASN A 631 23.75 11.55 16.30
CA ASN A 631 22.62 12.34 15.85
C ASN A 631 21.30 11.93 16.51
N LEU A 632 21.28 10.87 17.29
CA LEU A 632 20.11 10.35 18.01
C LEU A 632 20.06 10.85 19.47
N GLU A 633 18.87 10.92 20.04
CA GLU A 633 18.69 11.09 21.47
C GLU A 633 19.35 9.92 22.23
N PRO A 634 19.93 10.15 23.43
CA PRO A 634 20.77 9.15 24.12
C PRO A 634 20.14 7.77 24.29
N ASP A 635 18.85 7.72 24.64
CA ASP A 635 18.14 6.43 24.82
C ASP A 635 17.93 5.71 23.49
N ILE A 636 17.66 6.44 22.41
CA ILE A 636 17.49 5.90 21.07
C ILE A 636 18.85 5.44 20.53
N ALA A 637 19.91 6.22 20.75
CA ALA A 637 21.28 5.86 20.37
C ALA A 637 21.74 4.55 21.05
N ALA A 638 21.50 4.41 22.36
CA ALA A 638 21.83 3.19 23.08
C ALA A 638 21.06 1.97 22.54
N LYS A 639 19.79 2.15 22.19
CA LYS A 639 18.96 1.10 21.57
C LYS A 639 19.47 0.76 20.16
N PHE A 640 19.78 1.76 19.33
CA PHE A 640 20.34 1.59 18.00
C PHE A 640 21.65 0.78 18.03
N LEU A 641 22.59 1.15 18.90
CA LEU A 641 23.87 0.44 19.05
C LEU A 641 23.72 -0.99 19.59
N SER A 642 22.58 -1.35 20.16
CA SER A 642 22.28 -2.70 20.62
C SER A 642 21.76 -3.66 19.53
N TYR A 643 21.38 -3.14 18.35
CA TYR A 643 20.92 -3.97 17.23
C TYR A 643 22.07 -4.79 16.63
N PRO A 644 21.78 -5.93 15.96
CA PRO A 644 22.82 -6.89 15.56
C PRO A 644 23.95 -6.28 14.74
N THR A 645 23.64 -5.59 13.64
CA THR A 645 24.67 -5.06 12.74
C THR A 645 25.49 -3.92 13.36
N PRO A 646 24.89 -2.84 13.94
CA PRO A 646 25.66 -1.83 14.66
C PRO A 646 26.55 -2.42 15.77
N LYS A 647 26.01 -3.35 16.55
CA LYS A 647 26.73 -4.02 17.62
C LYS A 647 27.93 -4.82 17.09
N ALA A 648 27.73 -5.62 16.03
CA ALA A 648 28.81 -6.41 15.42
C ALA A 648 29.93 -5.51 14.89
N ILE A 649 29.60 -4.42 14.18
CA ILE A 649 30.58 -3.47 13.67
C ILE A 649 31.41 -2.86 14.80
N VAL A 650 30.76 -2.42 15.88
CA VAL A 650 31.48 -1.84 17.04
C VAL A 650 32.38 -2.88 17.70
N GLU A 651 31.88 -4.10 17.95
CA GLU A 651 32.67 -5.18 18.57
C GLU A 651 33.84 -5.64 17.70
N GLU A 652 33.70 -5.67 16.40
CA GLU A 652 34.81 -6.01 15.48
C GLU A 652 35.84 -4.89 15.39
N TRP A 653 35.39 -3.62 15.33
CA TRP A 653 36.30 -2.48 15.34
C TRP A 653 37.18 -2.44 16.57
N GLU A 654 36.63 -2.72 17.77
CA GLU A 654 37.40 -2.77 19.00
C GLU A 654 38.49 -3.87 19.05
N LYS A 655 38.38 -4.89 18.17
CA LYS A 655 39.39 -5.96 18.06
C LYS A 655 40.54 -5.61 17.11
N VAL A 656 40.34 -4.72 16.17
CA VAL A 656 41.32 -4.40 15.12
C VAL A 656 41.96 -3.02 15.28
N LYS A 657 41.47 -2.20 16.20
CA LYS A 657 41.91 -0.84 16.53
C LYS A 657 43.28 -0.78 17.23
#